data_007a95c2141bc8b5d25073954245e79a
#
_entry.id   007a95c2141bc8b5d25073954245e79a
#
_cell.length_a   1.000
_cell.length_b   1.000
_cell.length_c   1.000
_cell.angle_alpha   90.00
_cell.angle_beta   90.00
_cell.angle_gamma   90.00
#
_symmetry.space_group_name_H-M   'P 1'
#
loop_
_entity.id
_entity.type
_entity.pdbx_description
1 polymer ?
#
loop_
_entity_poly.entity_id
_entity_poly.type
_entity_poly.pdbx_seq_one_letter_code
_entity_poly.pdbx_strand_id
1 'polypeptide(L)'
;MKYLLAILLVTASLFQNVKCQEIKSPSEFLGYELGTQFTFHYKAVEYFRYVADASPLVEYRSYGKTYEGRALGVCIISSEENLKNLEELRKNNLIKTGLIKGEFTGKQMPFIWLSYNVHGNESAGMETAMKTLYTLATGGYEGVNDWLKSCVIVIDPCQNPDGRDLYAFRYNSSRNLIPNPDKDAWEHHQGWPGSRTNHYMFDLNRDWTWQTQAETQQKTAFYNQFMPQVHADFHEMGPESSFFFAPGADPWNEVITPWQHEFHKLMGAGNAKLFDEKFRLYFTKESFDLFCPSFGDTWPLFNGAMGFTFEQGGGGVSGIEYKLETEDTLTLKKRIEGHFLASMATIKVSYDNREKLVSEFNKFFEDGAKNPGFEYKSVIIKGNNERSSVESLLQLLDRNQVKYSYAGSVGKKFKGFDYMNNGEGEVTIEKGDILITPYQPQSRIVKVLFEPDSKASDSLSYDLTAWAVPYSYNLKAYALAEKVNPEDSPVKTEIVNNLLPSGKPYAYVCDFKGFNELRLMAELYKKDIKIRYMLKPFEIDGKKFGRGSIIIARGDNLNSGDKFDQMVIDAGNISQVKLDPTATGLVESGKDFGSNYSPAHKKPVVGLLCGNSTQSGEVGELWYFFERELQYPVTLIGSDYADKVDLSKYDVFIMPDGNYSKQYDTVLYYVKKGARVIALESAASIFSRDKSTALNKAVEARNAELKAAEKKDKSDDPKLLKIYEYQIERRYDLTGRSAGSIYKVKLDSTNPYTFGLGSEWFVMKRSDGYPFLPSGFNIGYILDKDPVSGFAGTKYREKVKNTIVIGSEKLGQGEVIYITDDPYFRAFWKSGRILLGNVILR
;
A
#
# COMPACT_ATOMS: atom_id res chain seq x y z
N MET A 1 -1.43 -56.33 52.71
CA MET A 1 -2.63 -56.28 51.84
C MET A 1 -3.35 -54.91 51.83
N LYS A 2 -3.51 -54.19 52.96
CA LYS A 2 -4.21 -52.89 52.94
C LYS A 2 -3.47 -51.76 52.18
N TYR A 3 -2.15 -51.74 52.09
CA TYR A 3 -1.35 -50.77 51.39
C TYR A 3 -1.24 -51.06 49.87
N LEU A 4 -1.38 -52.30 49.42
CA LEU A 4 -1.44 -52.65 48.01
C LEU A 4 -2.78 -52.24 47.37
N LEU A 5 -3.89 -52.29 48.10
CA LEU A 5 -5.21 -51.87 47.63
C LEU A 5 -5.31 -50.32 47.49
N ALA A 6 -4.61 -49.57 48.37
CA ALA A 6 -4.58 -48.12 48.31
C ALA A 6 -3.76 -47.59 47.09
N ILE A 7 -2.68 -48.31 46.73
CA ILE A 7 -1.87 -47.96 45.57
C ILE A 7 -2.62 -48.30 44.26
N LEU A 8 -3.40 -49.36 44.21
CA LEU A 8 -4.24 -49.70 43.04
C LEU A 8 -5.42 -48.71 42.88
N LEU A 9 -5.97 -48.15 43.92
CA LEU A 9 -7.03 -47.16 43.91
C LEU A 9 -6.51 -45.77 43.50
N VAL A 10 -5.26 -45.41 43.85
CA VAL A 10 -4.62 -44.14 43.42
C VAL A 10 -4.14 -44.20 41.98
N THR A 11 -3.71 -45.39 41.48
CA THR A 11 -3.37 -45.52 40.06
C THR A 11 -4.60 -45.63 39.18
N ALA A 12 -5.74 -46.12 39.65
CA ALA A 12 -7.00 -46.15 38.89
C ALA A 12 -7.66 -44.73 38.77
N SER A 13 -7.37 -43.83 39.71
CA SER A 13 -7.87 -42.46 39.62
C SER A 13 -7.02 -41.54 38.74
N LEU A 14 -5.87 -41.97 38.23
CA LEU A 14 -5.02 -41.23 37.28
C LEU A 14 -5.36 -41.52 35.80
N PHE A 15 -6.20 -42.51 35.52
CA PHE A 15 -6.88 -42.67 34.24
C PHE A 15 -8.24 -41.94 34.31
N GLN A 16 -8.25 -40.64 34.60
CA GLN A 16 -9.37 -39.82 34.19
C GLN A 16 -9.38 -39.88 32.65
N ASN A 17 -10.40 -40.56 32.13
CA ASN A 17 -10.79 -40.43 30.76
C ASN A 17 -10.77 -38.93 30.42
N VAL A 18 -9.80 -38.45 29.65
CA VAL A 18 -9.91 -37.23 28.94
C VAL A 18 -11.13 -37.43 28.05
N LYS A 19 -12.33 -37.15 28.55
CA LYS A 19 -13.49 -36.95 27.71
C LYS A 19 -13.05 -35.87 26.73
N CYS A 20 -12.86 -36.27 25.49
CA CYS A 20 -12.73 -35.29 24.41
C CYS A 20 -13.95 -34.36 24.56
N GLN A 21 -13.73 -33.17 25.00
CA GLN A 21 -14.81 -32.23 25.22
C GLN A 21 -15.41 -31.96 23.86
N GLU A 22 -16.72 -32.22 23.71
CA GLU A 22 -17.40 -31.92 22.45
C GLU A 22 -17.19 -30.44 22.06
N ILE A 23 -16.63 -30.22 20.88
CA ILE A 23 -16.33 -28.85 20.43
C ILE A 23 -17.66 -28.17 20.14
N LYS A 24 -17.95 -27.07 20.87
CA LYS A 24 -19.14 -26.25 20.60
C LYS A 24 -19.09 -25.67 19.21
N SER A 25 -20.23 -25.71 18.52
CA SER A 25 -20.41 -24.95 17.27
C SER A 25 -20.24 -23.44 17.52
N PRO A 26 -19.97 -22.64 16.48
CA PRO A 26 -19.91 -21.17 16.63
C PRO A 26 -21.17 -20.60 17.31
N SER A 27 -22.36 -21.08 16.93
CA SER A 27 -23.62 -20.61 17.51
C SER A 27 -23.76 -20.92 19.01
N GLU A 28 -23.38 -22.11 19.43
CA GLU A 28 -23.41 -22.53 20.85
C GLU A 28 -22.38 -21.74 21.69
N PHE A 29 -21.19 -21.47 21.14
CA PHE A 29 -20.14 -20.70 21.80
C PHE A 29 -20.53 -19.24 21.95
N LEU A 30 -21.04 -18.64 20.86
CA LEU A 30 -21.41 -17.22 20.80
C LEU A 30 -22.70 -16.92 21.58
N GLY A 31 -23.61 -17.91 21.76
CA GLY A 31 -24.91 -17.75 22.39
C GLY A 31 -25.98 -17.15 21.48
N TYR A 32 -25.71 -17.11 20.17
CA TYR A 32 -26.67 -16.72 19.13
C TYR A 32 -26.37 -17.47 17.84
N GLU A 33 -27.38 -17.61 16.98
CA GLU A 33 -27.21 -18.31 15.72
C GLU A 33 -26.28 -17.53 14.78
N LEU A 34 -25.27 -18.23 14.25
CA LEU A 34 -24.30 -17.66 13.31
C LEU A 34 -25.00 -17.05 12.09
N GLY A 35 -24.68 -15.80 11.77
CA GLY A 35 -25.33 -15.05 10.69
C GLY A 35 -26.59 -14.28 11.08
N THR A 36 -26.93 -14.21 12.38
CA THR A 36 -28.02 -13.34 12.90
C THR A 36 -27.50 -12.05 13.54
N GLN A 37 -26.19 -11.96 13.78
CA GLN A 37 -25.50 -10.79 14.29
C GLN A 37 -24.09 -10.74 13.69
N PHE A 38 -23.48 -9.55 13.70
CA PHE A 38 -22.05 -9.44 13.38
C PHE A 38 -21.23 -9.68 14.63
N THR A 39 -20.38 -10.71 14.55
CA THR A 39 -19.46 -11.06 15.63
C THR A 39 -18.34 -10.02 15.73
N PHE A 40 -18.03 -9.51 16.92
CA PHE A 40 -16.85 -8.70 17.14
C PHE A 40 -15.58 -9.55 17.05
N HIS A 41 -14.50 -8.95 16.58
CA HIS A 41 -13.25 -9.64 16.35
C HIS A 41 -12.73 -10.38 17.60
N TYR A 42 -12.79 -9.77 18.79
CA TYR A 42 -12.31 -10.41 20.00
C TYR A 42 -13.06 -11.72 20.33
N LYS A 43 -14.36 -11.78 20.05
CA LYS A 43 -15.19 -12.99 20.22
C LYS A 43 -14.78 -14.11 19.25
N ALA A 44 -14.48 -13.75 18.01
CA ALA A 44 -13.96 -14.73 17.04
C ALA A 44 -12.59 -15.26 17.49
N VAL A 45 -11.67 -14.41 17.96
CA VAL A 45 -10.38 -14.84 18.50
C VAL A 45 -10.55 -15.75 19.72
N GLU A 46 -11.48 -15.45 20.63
CA GLU A 46 -11.83 -16.33 21.76
C GLU A 46 -12.30 -17.71 21.27
N TYR A 47 -13.15 -17.74 20.23
CA TYR A 47 -13.62 -18.98 19.63
C TYR A 47 -12.48 -19.77 18.98
N PHE A 48 -11.60 -19.11 18.22
CA PHE A 48 -10.46 -19.77 17.59
C PHE A 48 -9.51 -20.40 18.62
N ARG A 49 -9.23 -19.72 19.71
CA ARG A 49 -8.45 -20.24 20.83
C ARG A 49 -9.15 -21.41 21.51
N TYR A 50 -10.45 -21.27 21.77
CA TYR A 50 -11.27 -22.35 22.37
C TYR A 50 -11.20 -23.64 21.53
N VAL A 51 -11.33 -23.54 20.20
CA VAL A 51 -11.25 -24.72 19.33
C VAL A 51 -9.83 -25.31 19.33
N ALA A 52 -8.79 -24.47 19.34
CA ALA A 52 -7.41 -24.93 19.43
C ALA A 52 -7.10 -25.64 20.76
N ASP A 53 -7.66 -25.15 21.87
CA ASP A 53 -7.51 -25.79 23.19
C ASP A 53 -8.31 -27.12 23.30
N ALA A 54 -9.41 -27.24 22.57
CA ALA A 54 -10.31 -28.41 22.60
C ALA A 54 -9.95 -29.50 21.60
N SER A 55 -9.13 -29.21 20.55
CA SER A 55 -8.84 -30.15 19.46
C SER A 55 -7.34 -30.33 19.22
N PRO A 56 -6.81 -31.56 19.23
CA PRO A 56 -5.41 -31.83 18.88
C PRO A 56 -5.11 -31.63 17.37
N LEU A 57 -6.12 -31.34 16.56
CA LEU A 57 -6.01 -31.08 15.12
C LEU A 57 -5.79 -29.61 14.80
N VAL A 58 -5.83 -28.72 15.81
CA VAL A 58 -5.81 -27.28 15.63
C VAL A 58 -4.76 -26.63 16.52
N GLU A 59 -3.95 -25.75 15.95
CA GLU A 59 -2.98 -24.91 16.68
C GLU A 59 -3.27 -23.44 16.37
N TYR A 60 -3.46 -22.61 17.42
CA TYR A 60 -3.59 -21.16 17.26
C TYR A 60 -2.23 -20.48 17.36
N ARG A 61 -1.87 -19.65 16.38
CA ARG A 61 -0.67 -18.80 16.41
C ARG A 61 -1.02 -17.33 16.21
N SER A 62 -0.53 -16.46 17.11
CA SER A 62 -0.58 -15.02 16.89
C SER A 62 0.63 -14.58 16.09
N TYR A 63 0.44 -13.70 15.08
CA TYR A 63 1.52 -13.15 14.30
C TYR A 63 1.70 -11.62 14.48
N GLY A 64 0.84 -10.97 15.29
CA GLY A 64 1.02 -9.57 15.59
C GLY A 64 -0.19 -8.86 16.16
N LYS A 65 -0.21 -7.54 15.97
CA LYS A 65 -1.30 -6.65 16.39
C LYS A 65 -1.50 -5.53 15.35
N THR A 66 -2.75 -5.08 15.23
CA THR A 66 -3.11 -3.90 14.43
C THR A 66 -2.60 -2.60 15.08
N TYR A 67 -2.76 -1.47 14.39
CA TYR A 67 -2.47 -0.15 14.97
C TYR A 67 -3.30 0.14 16.22
N GLU A 68 -4.54 -0.36 16.32
CA GLU A 68 -5.40 -0.21 17.50
C GLU A 68 -5.17 -1.30 18.56
N GLY A 69 -4.15 -2.15 18.37
CA GLY A 69 -3.74 -3.17 19.36
C GLY A 69 -4.55 -4.47 19.31
N ARG A 70 -5.44 -4.68 18.32
CA ARG A 70 -6.18 -5.93 18.17
C ARG A 70 -5.26 -7.07 17.70
N ALA A 71 -5.49 -8.27 18.21
CA ALA A 71 -4.68 -9.43 17.88
C ALA A 71 -4.84 -9.85 16.40
N LEU A 72 -3.72 -10.14 15.75
CA LEU A 72 -3.64 -10.80 14.45
C LEU A 72 -3.18 -12.24 14.68
N GLY A 73 -3.90 -13.22 14.13
CA GLY A 73 -3.57 -14.62 14.37
C GLY A 73 -4.32 -15.57 13.45
N VAL A 74 -3.80 -16.77 13.34
CA VAL A 74 -4.31 -17.86 12.49
C VAL A 74 -4.56 -19.12 13.29
N CYS A 75 -5.43 -19.99 12.78
CA CYS A 75 -5.44 -21.41 13.14
C CYS A 75 -4.77 -22.24 12.06
N ILE A 76 -3.88 -23.13 12.48
CA ILE A 76 -3.22 -24.14 11.64
C ILE A 76 -3.88 -25.47 11.94
N ILE A 77 -4.40 -26.13 10.91
CA ILE A 77 -5.24 -27.33 11.04
C ILE A 77 -4.64 -28.42 10.19
N SER A 78 -4.39 -29.59 10.81
CA SER A 78 -3.90 -30.80 10.14
C SER A 78 -4.09 -32.01 11.05
N SER A 79 -3.64 -33.22 10.62
CA SER A 79 -3.58 -34.35 11.53
C SER A 79 -2.63 -34.09 12.70
N GLU A 80 -2.87 -34.71 13.85
CA GLU A 80 -2.01 -34.57 15.03
C GLU A 80 -0.54 -34.91 14.73
N GLU A 81 -0.29 -35.90 13.87
CA GLU A 81 1.05 -36.24 13.41
C GLU A 81 1.71 -35.11 12.63
N ASN A 82 0.98 -34.47 11.71
CA ASN A 82 1.50 -33.40 10.91
C ASN A 82 1.77 -32.15 11.77
N LEU A 83 0.91 -31.81 12.74
CA LEU A 83 1.12 -30.70 13.65
C LEU A 83 2.34 -30.92 14.54
N LYS A 84 2.59 -32.16 15.04
CA LYS A 84 3.82 -32.48 15.77
C LYS A 84 5.09 -32.30 14.91
N ASN A 85 4.99 -32.48 13.60
CA ASN A 85 6.10 -32.32 12.65
C ASN A 85 6.03 -31.02 11.85
N LEU A 86 5.21 -30.05 12.25
CA LEU A 86 4.91 -28.83 11.47
C LEU A 86 6.16 -28.04 11.12
N GLU A 87 7.10 -27.90 12.07
CA GLU A 87 8.34 -27.16 11.86
C GLU A 87 9.27 -27.83 10.83
N GLU A 88 9.28 -29.15 10.79
CA GLU A 88 10.00 -29.92 9.78
C GLU A 88 9.37 -29.72 8.39
N LEU A 89 8.04 -29.86 8.29
CA LEU A 89 7.29 -29.67 7.05
C LEU A 89 7.53 -28.26 6.47
N ARG A 90 7.46 -27.24 7.34
CA ARG A 90 7.70 -25.86 6.98
C ARG A 90 9.13 -25.62 6.48
N LYS A 91 10.15 -26.13 7.21
CA LYS A 91 11.55 -26.04 6.81
C LYS A 91 11.81 -26.75 5.48
N ASN A 92 11.28 -27.95 5.30
CA ASN A 92 11.41 -28.69 4.04
C ASN A 92 10.84 -27.90 2.86
N ASN A 93 9.69 -27.28 3.04
CA ASN A 93 9.08 -26.41 2.03
C ASN A 93 10.04 -25.25 1.64
N LEU A 94 10.56 -24.52 2.63
CA LEU A 94 11.49 -23.41 2.40
C LEU A 94 12.86 -23.82 1.81
N ILE A 95 13.36 -25.02 2.14
CA ILE A 95 14.58 -25.59 1.54
C ILE A 95 14.36 -25.83 0.05
N LYS A 96 13.21 -26.39 -0.32
CA LYS A 96 12.87 -26.68 -1.72
C LYS A 96 12.68 -25.42 -2.57
N THR A 97 12.23 -24.32 -1.98
CA THR A 97 12.19 -23.02 -2.67
C THR A 97 13.59 -22.38 -2.85
N GLY A 98 14.61 -22.86 -2.12
CA GLY A 98 15.96 -22.23 -2.10
C GLY A 98 16.05 -20.94 -1.27
N LEU A 99 14.99 -20.59 -0.54
CA LEU A 99 14.97 -19.40 0.34
C LEU A 99 15.87 -19.60 1.55
N ILE A 100 15.90 -20.83 2.09
CA ILE A 100 16.82 -21.21 3.16
C ILE A 100 17.76 -22.35 2.72
N LYS A 101 18.94 -22.42 3.32
CA LYS A 101 19.85 -23.55 3.19
C LYS A 101 19.49 -24.63 4.21
N GLY A 102 19.63 -25.90 3.86
CA GLY A 102 19.38 -27.02 4.77
C GLY A 102 19.34 -28.35 4.03
N GLU A 103 19.19 -29.43 4.80
CA GLU A 103 19.00 -30.77 4.28
C GLU A 103 17.50 -31.09 4.20
N PHE A 104 17.04 -31.57 3.05
CA PHE A 104 15.68 -32.01 2.84
C PHE A 104 15.48 -33.40 3.42
N THR A 105 14.56 -33.58 4.36
CA THR A 105 14.32 -34.86 5.09
C THR A 105 13.31 -35.79 4.40
N GLY A 106 12.82 -35.40 3.21
CA GLY A 106 11.96 -36.27 2.37
C GLY A 106 10.47 -36.04 2.48
N LYS A 107 9.96 -35.33 3.49
CA LYS A 107 8.51 -35.07 3.66
C LYS A 107 8.15 -33.65 3.24
N GLN A 108 7.20 -33.55 2.30
CA GLN A 108 6.60 -32.28 1.83
C GLN A 108 5.11 -32.50 1.52
N MET A 109 4.28 -31.54 1.86
CA MET A 109 2.84 -31.53 1.55
C MET A 109 2.38 -30.08 1.32
N PRO A 110 1.24 -29.86 0.64
CA PRO A 110 0.76 -28.51 0.39
C PRO A 110 0.27 -27.85 1.68
N PHE A 111 0.61 -26.58 1.80
CA PHE A 111 0.01 -25.62 2.71
C PHE A 111 -1.09 -24.87 1.95
N ILE A 112 -2.31 -24.83 2.49
CA ILE A 112 -3.49 -24.20 1.93
C ILE A 112 -3.88 -23.04 2.87
N TRP A 113 -3.78 -21.81 2.41
CA TRP A 113 -4.05 -20.62 3.20
C TRP A 113 -5.39 -20.00 2.80
N LEU A 114 -6.31 -19.89 3.77
CA LEU A 114 -7.62 -19.27 3.61
C LEU A 114 -7.63 -17.95 4.37
N SER A 115 -7.69 -16.85 3.63
CA SER A 115 -7.66 -15.47 4.13
C SER A 115 -9.05 -14.86 4.09
N TYR A 116 -9.49 -14.30 5.21
CA TYR A 116 -10.80 -13.67 5.29
C TYR A 116 -10.71 -12.23 5.80
N ASN A 117 -11.70 -11.41 5.42
CA ASN A 117 -11.96 -10.10 6.00
C ASN A 117 -10.77 -9.13 5.94
N VAL A 118 -10.08 -9.04 4.80
CA VAL A 118 -9.09 -7.98 4.55
C VAL A 118 -9.78 -6.62 4.46
N HIS A 119 -11.04 -6.60 4.00
CA HIS A 119 -11.91 -5.43 4.10
C HIS A 119 -12.90 -5.61 5.26
N GLY A 120 -12.91 -4.67 6.19
CA GLY A 120 -13.69 -4.81 7.43
C GLY A 120 -15.20 -4.88 7.23
N ASN A 121 -15.72 -4.20 6.19
CA ASN A 121 -17.15 -4.16 5.84
C ASN A 121 -17.62 -5.34 4.96
N GLU A 122 -16.73 -6.20 4.54
CA GLU A 122 -17.03 -7.45 3.84
C GLU A 122 -17.22 -8.56 4.88
N SER A 123 -18.33 -8.51 5.55
CA SER A 123 -18.49 -9.02 6.90
C SER A 123 -18.81 -10.52 7.02
N ALA A 124 -19.14 -11.21 5.92
CA ALA A 124 -19.41 -12.65 5.93
C ALA A 124 -18.15 -13.50 6.11
N GLY A 125 -16.96 -12.96 5.76
CA GLY A 125 -15.72 -13.70 5.78
C GLY A 125 -15.34 -14.27 7.15
N MET A 126 -15.30 -13.43 8.21
CA MET A 126 -14.94 -13.89 9.56
C MET A 126 -15.95 -14.89 10.15
N GLU A 127 -17.24 -14.71 9.86
CA GLU A 127 -18.28 -15.65 10.25
C GLU A 127 -18.07 -17.00 9.56
N THR A 128 -17.73 -16.99 8.27
CA THR A 128 -17.38 -18.18 7.50
C THR A 128 -16.15 -18.88 8.04
N ALA A 129 -15.12 -18.11 8.43
CA ALA A 129 -13.90 -18.67 9.02
C ALA A 129 -14.20 -19.51 10.28
N MET A 130 -15.09 -19.03 11.17
CA MET A 130 -15.52 -19.79 12.35
C MET A 130 -16.24 -21.09 11.97
N LYS A 131 -17.14 -21.06 10.97
CA LYS A 131 -17.86 -22.25 10.47
C LYS A 131 -16.89 -23.24 9.84
N THR A 132 -15.93 -22.76 9.04
CA THR A 132 -14.92 -23.59 8.38
C THR A 132 -14.01 -24.26 9.41
N LEU A 133 -13.52 -23.52 10.41
CA LEU A 133 -12.71 -24.07 11.50
C LEU A 133 -13.45 -25.20 12.24
N TYR A 134 -14.69 -24.95 12.65
CA TYR A 134 -15.51 -25.94 13.33
C TYR A 134 -15.68 -27.22 12.51
N THR A 135 -16.02 -27.05 11.23
CA THR A 135 -16.24 -28.18 10.30
C THR A 135 -14.99 -29.03 10.14
N LEU A 136 -13.81 -28.41 10.00
CA LEU A 136 -12.53 -29.12 9.89
C LEU A 136 -12.13 -29.80 11.21
N ALA A 137 -12.30 -29.12 12.34
CA ALA A 137 -11.90 -29.62 13.65
C ALA A 137 -12.76 -30.83 14.12
N THR A 138 -14.03 -30.87 13.67
CA THR A 138 -14.97 -31.97 14.05
C THR A 138 -15.10 -33.09 13.02
N GLY A 139 -14.48 -32.95 11.83
CA GLY A 139 -14.68 -33.88 10.72
C GLY A 139 -16.09 -33.84 10.12
N GLY A 140 -16.80 -32.70 10.29
CA GLY A 140 -18.20 -32.51 9.91
C GLY A 140 -18.47 -32.41 8.39
N TYR A 141 -17.51 -32.76 7.54
CA TYR A 141 -17.63 -32.77 6.09
C TYR A 141 -16.94 -34.02 5.49
N GLU A 142 -17.48 -34.54 4.41
CA GLU A 142 -16.95 -35.74 3.76
C GLU A 142 -15.52 -35.50 3.24
N GLY A 143 -14.58 -36.38 3.57
CA GLY A 143 -13.19 -36.36 3.14
C GLY A 143 -12.24 -35.55 4.04
N VAL A 144 -12.73 -34.79 5.02
CA VAL A 144 -11.89 -33.92 5.88
C VAL A 144 -10.75 -34.69 6.53
N ASN A 145 -11.00 -35.90 7.04
CA ASN A 145 -9.96 -36.72 7.70
C ASN A 145 -8.79 -37.04 6.77
N ASP A 146 -9.05 -37.30 5.48
CA ASP A 146 -8.01 -37.58 4.50
C ASP A 146 -7.28 -36.28 4.05
N TRP A 147 -8.02 -35.20 3.96
CA TRP A 147 -7.43 -33.88 3.67
C TRP A 147 -6.42 -33.47 4.75
N LEU A 148 -6.79 -33.64 6.02
CA LEU A 148 -5.92 -33.27 7.15
C LEU A 148 -4.68 -34.18 7.29
N LYS A 149 -4.73 -35.42 6.81
CA LYS A 149 -3.54 -36.28 6.74
C LYS A 149 -2.55 -35.84 5.66
N SER A 150 -3.03 -35.20 4.61
CA SER A 150 -2.26 -34.95 3.39
C SER A 150 -1.98 -33.46 3.12
N CYS A 151 -2.59 -32.55 3.89
CA CYS A 151 -2.45 -31.09 3.74
C CYS A 151 -2.34 -30.41 5.11
N VAL A 152 -1.74 -29.24 5.12
CA VAL A 152 -1.80 -28.30 6.24
C VAL A 152 -2.67 -27.12 5.81
N ILE A 153 -3.76 -26.86 6.54
CA ILE A 153 -4.69 -25.77 6.26
C ILE A 153 -4.43 -24.65 7.26
N VAL A 154 -4.32 -23.42 6.78
CA VAL A 154 -4.17 -22.23 7.60
C VAL A 154 -5.39 -21.34 7.39
N ILE A 155 -6.08 -20.98 8.46
CA ILE A 155 -7.22 -20.06 8.45
C ILE A 155 -6.78 -18.74 9.10
N ASP A 156 -6.74 -17.68 8.32
CA ASP A 156 -6.58 -16.27 8.78
C ASP A 156 -7.98 -15.64 8.83
N PRO A 157 -8.63 -15.57 10.01
CA PRO A 157 -10.05 -15.25 10.10
C PRO A 157 -10.37 -13.79 9.81
N CYS A 158 -9.41 -12.90 10.05
CA CYS A 158 -9.65 -11.47 9.93
C CYS A 158 -8.32 -10.70 9.79
N GLN A 159 -7.99 -10.32 8.56
CA GLN A 159 -6.77 -9.57 8.28
C GLN A 159 -6.88 -8.09 8.68
N ASN A 160 -8.11 -7.57 8.82
CA ASN A 160 -8.40 -6.18 9.18
C ASN A 160 -9.37 -6.09 10.37
N PRO A 161 -8.89 -6.41 11.59
CA PRO A 161 -9.72 -6.32 12.79
C PRO A 161 -10.26 -4.93 13.10
N ASP A 162 -9.50 -3.87 12.78
CA ASP A 162 -9.89 -2.49 13.08
C ASP A 162 -11.10 -2.08 12.23
N GLY A 163 -11.05 -2.33 10.91
CA GLY A 163 -12.20 -2.12 10.03
C GLY A 163 -13.38 -3.02 10.35
N ARG A 164 -13.14 -4.28 10.71
CA ARG A 164 -14.19 -5.24 11.09
C ARG A 164 -14.97 -4.79 12.33
N ASP A 165 -14.27 -4.41 13.39
CA ASP A 165 -14.93 -3.97 14.61
C ASP A 165 -15.65 -2.63 14.44
N LEU A 166 -15.10 -1.72 13.61
CA LEU A 166 -15.78 -0.47 13.27
C LEU A 166 -17.10 -0.75 12.53
N TYR A 167 -17.14 -1.71 11.60
CA TYR A 167 -18.34 -2.11 10.90
C TYR A 167 -19.37 -2.73 11.85
N ALA A 168 -18.95 -3.72 12.63
CA ALA A 168 -19.80 -4.41 13.58
C ALA A 168 -20.40 -3.44 14.62
N PHE A 169 -19.59 -2.51 15.14
CA PHE A 169 -20.04 -1.50 16.09
C PHE A 169 -21.10 -0.58 15.48
N ARG A 170 -20.85 -0.03 14.29
CA ARG A 170 -21.79 0.89 13.61
C ARG A 170 -23.11 0.22 13.30
N TYR A 171 -23.07 -0.98 12.73
CA TYR A 171 -24.27 -1.73 12.43
C TYR A 171 -25.07 -2.04 13.70
N ASN A 172 -24.41 -2.60 14.72
CA ASN A 172 -25.09 -2.98 15.98
C ASN A 172 -25.67 -1.78 16.75
N SER A 173 -25.10 -0.57 16.57
CA SER A 173 -25.60 0.67 17.22
C SER A 173 -26.78 1.32 16.48
N SER A 174 -27.03 0.94 15.21
CA SER A 174 -28.06 1.55 14.36
C SER A 174 -29.17 0.59 13.93
N ARG A 175 -28.95 -0.74 14.10
CA ARG A 175 -29.92 -1.74 13.66
C ARG A 175 -31.21 -1.75 14.47
N ASN A 176 -32.32 -2.13 13.83
CA ASN A 176 -33.57 -2.44 14.48
C ASN A 176 -33.49 -3.78 15.25
N LEU A 177 -34.48 -4.04 16.15
CA LEU A 177 -34.61 -5.32 16.84
C LEU A 177 -34.82 -6.47 15.84
N ILE A 178 -35.60 -6.23 14.81
CA ILE A 178 -35.78 -7.10 13.64
C ILE A 178 -35.02 -6.42 12.50
N PRO A 179 -34.08 -7.09 11.83
CA PRO A 179 -33.35 -6.52 10.71
C PRO A 179 -34.30 -5.98 9.65
N ASN A 180 -33.98 -4.81 9.11
CA ASN A 180 -34.78 -4.18 8.08
C ASN A 180 -34.08 -4.34 6.72
N PRO A 181 -34.63 -5.12 5.76
CA PRO A 181 -33.99 -5.33 4.47
C PRO A 181 -34.07 -4.12 3.52
N ASP A 182 -34.81 -3.06 3.86
CA ASP A 182 -34.92 -1.85 3.04
C ASP A 182 -33.56 -1.11 3.00
N LYS A 183 -33.04 -0.93 1.79
CA LYS A 183 -31.74 -0.28 1.54
C LYS A 183 -31.62 1.14 2.09
N ASP A 184 -32.73 1.83 2.28
CA ASP A 184 -32.79 3.20 2.80
C ASP A 184 -32.84 3.24 4.33
N ALA A 185 -32.91 2.08 5.02
CA ALA A 185 -32.86 1.99 6.46
C ALA A 185 -31.49 2.42 7.01
N TRP A 186 -31.52 3.08 8.18
CA TRP A 186 -30.31 3.64 8.82
C TRP A 186 -29.20 2.61 9.03
N GLU A 187 -29.52 1.37 9.30
CA GLU A 187 -28.57 0.29 9.54
C GLU A 187 -27.68 -0.05 8.33
N HIS A 188 -28.06 0.37 7.12
CA HIS A 188 -27.28 0.19 5.89
C HIS A 188 -26.27 1.32 5.61
N HIS A 189 -26.26 2.37 6.41
CA HIS A 189 -25.36 3.50 6.24
C HIS A 189 -24.08 3.37 7.09
N GLN A 190 -22.92 3.40 6.46
CA GLN A 190 -21.65 3.23 7.17
C GLN A 190 -21.05 4.51 7.74
N GLY A 191 -21.33 5.67 7.15
CA GLY A 191 -20.69 6.94 7.51
C GLY A 191 -19.22 7.04 7.08
N TRP A 192 -18.64 8.21 7.27
CA TRP A 192 -17.22 8.47 7.02
C TRP A 192 -16.37 8.23 8.29
N PRO A 193 -15.12 7.69 8.18
CA PRO A 193 -14.58 6.96 7.03
C PRO A 193 -15.30 5.63 6.88
N GLY A 194 -15.36 5.04 5.71
CA GLY A 194 -15.89 3.68 5.56
C GLY A 194 -15.12 2.68 6.45
N SER A 195 -15.72 1.53 6.73
CA SER A 195 -15.07 0.48 7.53
C SER A 195 -14.37 -0.59 6.69
N ARG A 196 -14.17 -0.31 5.39
CA ARG A 196 -13.41 -1.17 4.47
C ARG A 196 -11.92 -1.26 4.87
N THR A 197 -11.34 -0.13 5.21
CA THR A 197 -9.92 0.11 5.39
C THR A 197 -9.44 -0.10 6.84
N ASN A 198 -8.13 -0.07 7.09
CA ASN A 198 -7.53 -0.16 8.42
C ASN A 198 -7.62 1.18 9.19
N HIS A 199 -6.94 1.29 10.35
CA HIS A 199 -6.90 2.50 11.19
C HIS A 199 -6.53 3.77 10.40
N TYR A 200 -5.48 3.71 9.58
CA TYR A 200 -5.05 4.84 8.74
C TYR A 200 -5.78 4.90 7.39
N MET A 201 -6.92 4.24 7.26
CA MET A 201 -7.75 4.25 6.04
C MET A 201 -7.05 3.68 4.79
N PHE A 202 -6.05 2.81 4.97
CA PHE A 202 -5.43 2.07 3.86
C PHE A 202 -6.25 0.85 3.48
N ASP A 203 -6.41 0.63 2.18
CA ASP A 203 -6.91 -0.63 1.66
C ASP A 203 -5.79 -1.68 1.72
N LEU A 204 -5.90 -2.63 2.65
CA LEU A 204 -4.90 -3.67 2.87
C LEU A 204 -4.80 -4.64 1.68
N ASN A 205 -5.84 -4.70 0.81
CA ASN A 205 -5.78 -5.44 -0.46
C ASN A 205 -5.18 -4.62 -1.61
N ARG A 206 -4.46 -3.55 -1.31
CA ARG A 206 -3.61 -2.77 -2.21
C ARG A 206 -2.18 -2.70 -1.70
N ASP A 207 -1.85 -3.41 -0.61
CA ASP A 207 -0.59 -3.27 0.12
C ASP A 207 0.27 -4.55 0.17
N TRP A 208 -0.16 -5.67 -0.42
CA TRP A 208 0.55 -6.94 -0.34
C TRP A 208 2.00 -6.91 -0.83
N THR A 209 2.27 -6.25 -1.95
CA THR A 209 3.64 -6.08 -2.47
C THR A 209 4.40 -4.99 -1.72
N TRP A 210 3.72 -3.88 -1.43
CA TRP A 210 4.37 -2.67 -0.88
C TRP A 210 4.65 -2.78 0.61
N GLN A 211 3.80 -3.48 1.34
CA GLN A 211 3.93 -3.75 2.77
C GLN A 211 4.20 -2.48 3.57
N THR A 212 3.39 -1.46 3.31
CA THR A 212 3.50 -0.16 3.98
C THR A 212 2.85 -0.19 5.35
N GLN A 213 1.80 -1.02 5.53
CA GLN A 213 1.00 -1.08 6.75
C GLN A 213 1.49 -2.17 7.71
N ALA A 214 1.36 -1.93 9.01
CA ALA A 214 1.83 -2.85 10.04
C ALA A 214 1.14 -4.23 9.97
N GLU A 215 -0.15 -4.26 9.64
CA GLU A 215 -0.92 -5.48 9.45
C GLU A 215 -0.32 -6.32 8.32
N THR A 216 -0.07 -5.69 7.17
CA THR A 216 0.51 -6.39 6.01
C THR A 216 1.92 -6.87 6.29
N GLN A 217 2.77 -6.03 6.93
CA GLN A 217 4.15 -6.41 7.27
C GLN A 217 4.20 -7.65 8.16
N GLN A 218 3.37 -7.69 9.21
CA GLN A 218 3.34 -8.80 10.15
C GLN A 218 2.76 -10.07 9.50
N LYS A 219 1.69 -9.92 8.72
CA LYS A 219 1.06 -11.01 7.97
C LYS A 219 2.04 -11.63 6.97
N THR A 220 2.67 -10.84 6.12
CA THR A 220 3.59 -11.34 5.10
C THR A 220 4.85 -11.95 5.71
N ALA A 221 5.38 -11.38 6.80
CA ALA A 221 6.50 -11.97 7.54
C ALA A 221 6.15 -13.34 8.11
N PHE A 222 4.92 -13.55 8.58
CA PHE A 222 4.44 -14.85 9.05
C PHE A 222 4.15 -15.80 7.87
N TYR A 223 3.47 -15.33 6.82
CA TYR A 223 3.20 -16.06 5.58
C TYR A 223 4.47 -16.62 4.94
N ASN A 224 5.52 -15.80 4.88
CA ASN A 224 6.83 -16.17 4.34
C ASN A 224 7.53 -17.28 5.10
N GLN A 225 7.13 -17.57 6.33
CA GLN A 225 7.64 -18.74 7.07
C GLN A 225 7.05 -20.06 6.56
N PHE A 226 5.91 -20.02 5.88
CA PHE A 226 5.22 -21.18 5.35
C PHE A 226 5.35 -21.31 3.83
N MET A 227 5.29 -20.21 3.09
CA MET A 227 5.27 -20.16 1.63
C MET A 227 4.23 -21.16 1.07
N PRO A 228 2.93 -20.92 1.30
CA PRO A 228 1.87 -21.89 0.94
C PRO A 228 1.76 -22.09 -0.57
N GLN A 229 1.30 -23.26 -0.99
CA GLN A 229 1.03 -23.59 -2.40
C GLN A 229 -0.30 -23.05 -2.90
N VAL A 230 -1.25 -22.77 -1.99
CA VAL A 230 -2.56 -22.23 -2.33
C VAL A 230 -2.92 -21.11 -1.37
N HIS A 231 -3.40 -20.00 -1.92
CA HIS A 231 -3.91 -18.86 -1.18
C HIS A 231 -5.29 -18.45 -1.72
N ALA A 232 -6.29 -18.45 -0.87
CA ALA A 232 -7.65 -18.02 -1.19
C ALA A 232 -7.99 -16.77 -0.36
N ASP A 233 -8.36 -15.68 -1.02
CA ASP A 233 -8.77 -14.42 -0.40
C ASP A 233 -10.27 -14.19 -0.60
N PHE A 234 -11.02 -14.06 0.52
CA PHE A 234 -12.47 -14.02 0.53
C PHE A 234 -13.00 -12.61 0.73
N HIS A 235 -13.73 -12.12 -0.26
CA HIS A 235 -14.24 -10.77 -0.43
C HIS A 235 -15.75 -10.71 -0.64
N GLU A 236 -16.30 -9.50 -0.60
CA GLU A 236 -17.69 -9.25 -0.96
C GLU A 236 -17.83 -8.04 -1.89
N MET A 237 -18.63 -8.23 -2.95
CA MET A 237 -19.06 -7.18 -3.90
C MET A 237 -20.34 -6.49 -3.46
N GLY A 238 -20.85 -5.57 -4.29
CA GLY A 238 -22.19 -4.99 -4.13
C GLY A 238 -23.29 -6.05 -4.04
N PRO A 239 -24.39 -5.76 -3.34
CA PRO A 239 -25.41 -6.76 -2.99
C PRO A 239 -26.12 -7.39 -4.18
N GLU A 240 -26.25 -6.68 -5.30
CA GLU A 240 -26.92 -7.18 -6.52
C GLU A 240 -26.07 -8.16 -7.34
N SER A 241 -24.80 -8.33 -6.97
CA SER A 241 -23.90 -9.25 -7.66
C SER A 241 -24.16 -10.70 -7.22
N SER A 242 -23.94 -11.66 -8.15
CA SER A 242 -23.88 -13.08 -7.81
C SER A 242 -22.54 -13.42 -7.13
N PHE A 243 -22.07 -14.66 -7.23
CA PHE A 243 -20.78 -15.05 -6.67
C PHE A 243 -19.70 -15.09 -7.76
N PHE A 244 -18.50 -14.54 -7.48
CA PHE A 244 -17.34 -14.67 -8.37
C PHE A 244 -16.34 -15.67 -7.81
N PHE A 245 -15.78 -16.50 -8.70
CA PHE A 245 -14.58 -17.32 -8.45
C PHE A 245 -13.75 -17.49 -9.72
N ALA A 246 -12.53 -17.99 -9.56
CA ALA A 246 -11.58 -18.24 -10.66
C ALA A 246 -12.20 -19.02 -11.85
N PRO A 247 -11.69 -18.82 -13.07
CA PRO A 247 -10.59 -17.95 -13.49
C PRO A 247 -10.94 -16.46 -13.53
N GLY A 248 -9.92 -15.61 -13.27
CA GLY A 248 -10.04 -14.17 -13.42
C GLY A 248 -10.17 -13.69 -14.88
N ALA A 249 -10.46 -12.42 -15.05
CA ALA A 249 -10.47 -11.74 -16.34
C ALA A 249 -9.04 -11.45 -16.85
N ASP A 250 -8.90 -11.14 -18.15
CA ASP A 250 -7.70 -10.49 -18.67
C ASP A 250 -7.65 -9.00 -18.23
N PRO A 251 -6.44 -8.41 -18.08
CA PRO A 251 -5.13 -9.00 -18.33
C PRO A 251 -4.56 -9.81 -17.14
N TRP A 252 -3.76 -10.82 -17.45
CA TRP A 252 -2.93 -11.53 -16.50
C TRP A 252 -1.49 -11.08 -16.63
N ASN A 253 -0.78 -10.96 -15.50
CA ASN A 253 0.63 -10.63 -15.52
C ASN A 253 1.44 -11.76 -16.16
N GLU A 254 2.38 -11.43 -17.04
CA GLU A 254 3.16 -12.40 -17.82
C GLU A 254 4.06 -13.32 -16.96
N VAL A 255 4.30 -13.00 -15.69
CA VAL A 255 5.07 -13.87 -14.78
C VAL A 255 4.26 -15.07 -14.27
N ILE A 256 2.94 -15.07 -14.48
CA ILE A 256 2.03 -16.16 -14.08
C ILE A 256 2.28 -17.36 -15.02
N THR A 257 2.51 -18.53 -14.42
CA THR A 257 2.93 -19.72 -15.16
C THR A 257 1.76 -20.44 -15.84
N PRO A 258 2.02 -21.24 -16.89
CA PRO A 258 0.98 -22.06 -17.52
C PRO A 258 0.27 -23.00 -16.55
N TRP A 259 0.98 -23.52 -15.53
CA TRP A 259 0.37 -24.34 -14.49
C TRP A 259 -0.60 -23.56 -13.61
N GLN A 260 -0.26 -22.33 -13.24
CA GLN A 260 -1.16 -21.47 -12.49
C GLN A 260 -2.44 -21.18 -13.30
N HIS A 261 -2.34 -20.92 -14.60
CA HIS A 261 -3.51 -20.79 -15.48
C HIS A 261 -4.36 -22.07 -15.53
N GLU A 262 -3.73 -23.25 -15.60
CA GLU A 262 -4.45 -24.53 -15.58
C GLU A 262 -5.16 -24.75 -14.25
N PHE A 263 -4.49 -24.48 -13.13
CA PHE A 263 -5.06 -24.67 -11.80
C PHE A 263 -6.24 -23.75 -11.51
N HIS A 264 -6.22 -22.50 -12.03
CA HIS A 264 -7.37 -21.61 -11.97
C HIS A 264 -8.61 -22.22 -12.64
N LYS A 265 -8.45 -22.95 -13.76
CA LYS A 265 -9.56 -23.65 -14.41
C LYS A 265 -10.05 -24.83 -13.57
N LEU A 266 -9.15 -25.59 -12.96
CA LEU A 266 -9.49 -26.69 -12.05
C LEU A 266 -10.26 -26.18 -10.83
N MET A 267 -9.81 -25.06 -10.24
CA MET A 267 -10.46 -24.40 -9.11
C MET A 267 -11.87 -23.92 -9.51
N GLY A 268 -12.00 -23.31 -10.68
CA GLY A 268 -13.30 -22.89 -11.22
C GLY A 268 -14.27 -24.06 -11.39
N ALA A 269 -13.81 -25.15 -11.97
CA ALA A 269 -14.64 -26.34 -12.16
C ALA A 269 -15.08 -26.98 -10.83
N GLY A 270 -14.17 -26.99 -9.82
CA GLY A 270 -14.50 -27.52 -8.48
C GLY A 270 -15.54 -26.66 -7.75
N ASN A 271 -15.43 -25.33 -7.86
CA ASN A 271 -16.43 -24.41 -7.29
C ASN A 271 -17.76 -24.54 -8.03
N ALA A 272 -17.76 -24.51 -9.37
CA ALA A 272 -18.96 -24.59 -10.18
C ALA A 272 -19.80 -25.82 -9.80
N LYS A 273 -19.16 -26.99 -9.61
CA LYS A 273 -19.85 -28.21 -9.19
C LYS A 273 -20.67 -28.01 -7.92
N LEU A 274 -20.08 -27.40 -6.86
CA LEU A 274 -20.77 -27.22 -5.58
C LEU A 274 -21.86 -26.16 -5.66
N PHE A 275 -21.64 -25.11 -6.47
CA PHE A 275 -22.61 -24.03 -6.66
C PHE A 275 -23.80 -24.51 -7.52
N ASP A 276 -23.56 -25.31 -8.56
CA ASP A 276 -24.60 -25.93 -9.40
C ASP A 276 -25.51 -26.86 -8.57
N GLU A 277 -24.93 -27.71 -7.70
CA GLU A 277 -25.68 -28.57 -6.78
C GLU A 277 -26.60 -27.78 -5.81
N LYS A 278 -26.29 -26.51 -5.55
CA LYS A 278 -27.06 -25.61 -4.68
C LYS A 278 -27.89 -24.59 -5.46
N PHE A 279 -27.91 -24.66 -6.79
CA PHE A 279 -28.61 -23.74 -7.69
C PHE A 279 -28.24 -22.27 -7.43
N ARG A 280 -26.95 -21.99 -7.13
CA ARG A 280 -26.45 -20.65 -6.87
C ARG A 280 -25.83 -20.05 -8.13
N LEU A 281 -26.21 -18.81 -8.46
CA LEU A 281 -25.61 -18.08 -9.58
C LEU A 281 -24.18 -17.63 -9.25
N TYR A 282 -23.33 -17.72 -10.27
CA TYR A 282 -21.92 -17.29 -10.21
C TYR A 282 -21.46 -16.78 -11.58
N PHE A 283 -20.29 -16.14 -11.61
CA PHE A 283 -19.60 -15.77 -12.83
C PHE A 283 -18.09 -15.93 -12.68
N THR A 284 -17.39 -15.99 -13.81
CA THR A 284 -15.93 -16.10 -13.94
C THR A 284 -15.47 -15.24 -15.11
N LYS A 285 -14.17 -14.98 -15.22
CA LYS A 285 -13.53 -14.31 -16.40
C LYS A 285 -14.05 -12.89 -16.64
N GLU A 286 -14.52 -12.23 -15.62
CA GLU A 286 -15.05 -10.87 -15.69
C GLU A 286 -14.61 -10.08 -14.45
N SER A 287 -14.45 -8.78 -14.58
CA SER A 287 -14.16 -7.78 -13.54
C SER A 287 -12.79 -7.88 -12.88
N PHE A 288 -12.40 -9.02 -12.36
CA PHE A 288 -11.18 -9.21 -11.55
C PHE A 288 -10.06 -9.80 -12.41
N ASP A 289 -9.06 -8.95 -12.73
CA ASP A 289 -7.86 -9.37 -13.44
C ASP A 289 -6.72 -9.78 -12.48
N LEU A 290 -5.65 -10.34 -13.03
CA LEU A 290 -4.49 -10.79 -12.29
C LEU A 290 -3.21 -10.07 -12.76
N PHE A 291 -3.28 -8.75 -12.92
CA PHE A 291 -2.20 -7.94 -13.48
C PHE A 291 -1.42 -7.14 -12.44
N CYS A 292 -2.11 -6.33 -11.64
CA CYS A 292 -1.49 -5.47 -10.63
C CYS A 292 -0.94 -6.30 -9.46
N PRO A 293 0.31 -6.07 -8.99
CA PRO A 293 0.98 -6.95 -8.04
C PRO A 293 0.52 -6.82 -6.57
N SER A 294 -0.37 -5.92 -6.27
CA SER A 294 -0.62 -5.49 -4.88
C SER A 294 -1.82 -6.15 -4.20
N PHE A 295 -2.43 -7.17 -4.83
CA PHE A 295 -3.60 -7.88 -4.30
C PHE A 295 -3.26 -9.19 -3.56
N GLY A 296 -4.22 -9.66 -2.74
CA GLY A 296 -4.12 -10.91 -2.00
C GLY A 296 -4.17 -12.18 -2.86
N ASP A 297 -4.48 -12.07 -4.14
CA ASP A 297 -4.36 -13.15 -5.11
C ASP A 297 -3.10 -13.06 -5.97
N THR A 298 -2.72 -11.86 -6.45
CA THR A 298 -1.60 -11.68 -7.37
C THR A 298 -0.24 -11.78 -6.70
N TRP A 299 -0.04 -11.19 -5.53
CA TRP A 299 1.22 -11.30 -4.80
C TRP A 299 1.58 -12.75 -4.45
N PRO A 300 0.64 -13.61 -3.97
CA PRO A 300 0.89 -15.04 -3.82
C PRO A 300 1.25 -15.75 -5.14
N LEU A 301 0.59 -15.41 -6.26
CA LEU A 301 0.94 -15.95 -7.58
C LEU A 301 2.39 -15.67 -7.96
N PHE A 302 2.89 -14.47 -7.66
CA PHE A 302 4.28 -14.08 -7.94
C PHE A 302 5.28 -14.72 -6.96
N ASN A 303 4.80 -15.31 -5.89
CA ASN A 303 5.54 -16.09 -4.90
C ASN A 303 5.30 -17.60 -5.01
N GLY A 304 4.78 -18.08 -6.14
CA GLY A 304 4.65 -19.49 -6.47
C GLY A 304 3.35 -20.17 -6.02
N ALA A 305 2.55 -19.51 -5.20
CA ALA A 305 1.24 -20.03 -4.81
C ALA A 305 0.22 -19.96 -5.96
N MET A 306 -0.87 -20.70 -5.82
CA MET A 306 -2.12 -20.54 -6.56
C MET A 306 -2.95 -19.51 -5.83
N GLY A 307 -2.94 -18.23 -6.25
CA GLY A 307 -3.69 -17.15 -5.63
C GLY A 307 -5.09 -17.02 -6.22
N PHE A 308 -6.11 -16.85 -5.39
CA PHE A 308 -7.50 -16.72 -5.80
C PHE A 308 -8.22 -15.63 -5.03
N THR A 309 -9.07 -14.88 -5.73
CA THR A 309 -10.11 -14.05 -5.14
C THR A 309 -11.46 -14.75 -5.27
N PHE A 310 -12.24 -14.77 -4.19
CA PHE A 310 -13.64 -15.16 -4.13
C PHE A 310 -14.47 -13.95 -3.71
N GLU A 311 -15.54 -13.65 -4.48
CA GLU A 311 -16.36 -12.46 -4.21
C GLU A 311 -17.84 -12.85 -4.10
N GLN A 312 -18.41 -12.66 -2.92
CA GLN A 312 -19.83 -12.86 -2.65
C GLN A 312 -20.57 -11.51 -2.77
N GLY A 313 -21.70 -11.49 -3.45
CA GLY A 313 -22.58 -10.31 -3.36
C GLY A 313 -23.02 -10.04 -1.92
N GLY A 314 -22.90 -8.77 -1.46
CA GLY A 314 -23.36 -8.40 -0.12
C GLY A 314 -22.44 -7.49 0.69
N GLY A 315 -21.29 -7.09 0.17
CA GLY A 315 -20.34 -6.24 0.90
C GLY A 315 -20.89 -4.86 1.27
N GLY A 316 -20.42 -4.36 2.39
CA GLY A 316 -20.65 -2.99 2.84
C GLY A 316 -22.04 -2.71 3.35
N VAL A 317 -22.99 -2.52 2.46
CA VAL A 317 -24.34 -2.00 2.79
C VAL A 317 -25.37 -3.08 3.14
N SER A 318 -25.09 -4.37 2.90
CA SER A 318 -26.13 -5.40 3.02
C SER A 318 -26.59 -5.72 4.44
N GLY A 319 -25.83 -5.33 5.46
CA GLY A 319 -26.26 -5.61 6.84
C GLY A 319 -26.48 -7.11 7.08
N ILE A 320 -27.45 -7.45 7.91
CA ILE A 320 -27.91 -8.84 8.16
C ILE A 320 -28.84 -9.31 7.06
N GLU A 321 -29.72 -8.44 6.58
CA GLU A 321 -30.69 -8.69 5.52
C GLU A 321 -30.70 -7.51 4.55
N TYR A 322 -30.86 -7.79 3.25
CA TYR A 322 -30.94 -6.75 2.21
C TYR A 322 -31.91 -7.20 1.13
N LYS A 323 -32.84 -6.34 0.73
CA LYS A 323 -33.79 -6.62 -0.32
C LYS A 323 -33.18 -6.33 -1.69
N LEU A 324 -33.04 -7.37 -2.50
CA LEU A 324 -32.51 -7.28 -3.86
C LEU A 324 -33.55 -6.69 -4.84
N GLU A 325 -33.09 -6.20 -5.98
CA GLU A 325 -33.96 -5.74 -7.09
C GLU A 325 -34.84 -6.87 -7.65
N THR A 326 -34.43 -8.12 -7.48
CA THR A 326 -35.22 -9.33 -7.81
C THR A 326 -36.36 -9.61 -6.82
N GLU A 327 -36.56 -8.76 -5.82
CA GLU A 327 -37.49 -8.93 -4.71
C GLU A 327 -37.12 -10.00 -3.68
N ASP A 328 -36.02 -10.77 -3.93
CA ASP A 328 -35.48 -11.71 -2.96
C ASP A 328 -34.77 -11.00 -1.80
N THR A 329 -34.63 -11.67 -0.66
CA THR A 329 -33.82 -11.18 0.48
C THR A 329 -32.48 -11.88 0.54
N LEU A 330 -31.41 -11.09 0.42
CA LEU A 330 -30.03 -11.54 0.68
C LEU A 330 -29.77 -11.46 2.18
N THR A 331 -29.47 -12.60 2.80
CA THR A 331 -29.17 -12.66 4.24
C THR A 331 -27.68 -12.93 4.49
N LEU A 332 -27.18 -12.53 5.66
CA LEU A 332 -25.80 -12.88 6.08
C LEU A 332 -25.59 -14.39 6.10
N LYS A 333 -26.60 -15.20 6.48
CA LYS A 333 -26.54 -16.67 6.42
C LYS A 333 -26.27 -17.18 5.00
N LYS A 334 -26.99 -16.64 3.99
CA LYS A 334 -26.77 -16.99 2.58
C LYS A 334 -25.36 -16.63 2.11
N ARG A 335 -24.82 -15.50 2.58
CA ARG A 335 -23.46 -15.06 2.25
C ARG A 335 -22.40 -15.96 2.88
N ILE A 336 -22.56 -16.31 4.16
CA ILE A 336 -21.70 -17.28 4.87
C ILE A 336 -21.68 -18.62 4.13
N GLU A 337 -22.84 -19.10 3.66
CA GLU A 337 -22.91 -20.36 2.93
C GLU A 337 -22.14 -20.31 1.61
N GLY A 338 -22.20 -19.22 0.84
CA GLY A 338 -21.44 -19.06 -0.40
C GLY A 338 -19.93 -19.18 -0.16
N HIS A 339 -19.41 -18.43 0.79
CA HIS A 339 -17.99 -18.52 1.15
C HIS A 339 -17.60 -19.88 1.73
N PHE A 340 -18.49 -20.52 2.50
CA PHE A 340 -18.23 -21.86 3.02
C PHE A 340 -18.10 -22.91 1.91
N LEU A 341 -18.97 -22.88 0.91
CA LEU A 341 -18.85 -23.75 -0.26
C LEU A 341 -17.51 -23.54 -0.99
N ALA A 342 -17.12 -22.28 -1.22
CA ALA A 342 -15.85 -21.96 -1.86
C ALA A 342 -14.64 -22.39 -1.00
N SER A 343 -14.72 -22.27 0.34
CA SER A 343 -13.69 -22.77 1.24
C SER A 343 -13.51 -24.29 1.12
N MET A 344 -14.62 -25.07 1.14
CA MET A 344 -14.58 -26.52 1.00
C MET A 344 -14.08 -26.94 -0.40
N ALA A 345 -14.53 -26.26 -1.47
CA ALA A 345 -14.05 -26.50 -2.82
C ALA A 345 -12.53 -26.27 -2.92
N THR A 346 -12.04 -25.16 -2.35
CA THR A 346 -10.60 -24.83 -2.36
C THR A 346 -9.76 -25.93 -1.73
N ILE A 347 -10.17 -26.41 -0.55
CA ILE A 347 -9.44 -27.48 0.15
C ILE A 347 -9.49 -28.77 -0.66
N LYS A 348 -10.69 -29.15 -1.14
CA LYS A 348 -10.87 -30.40 -1.92
C LYS A 348 -10.06 -30.39 -3.21
N VAL A 349 -10.15 -29.35 -4.02
CA VAL A 349 -9.40 -29.24 -5.29
C VAL A 349 -7.89 -29.27 -5.02
N SER A 350 -7.44 -28.62 -3.96
CA SER A 350 -6.03 -28.64 -3.55
C SER A 350 -5.58 -30.04 -3.12
N TYR A 351 -6.38 -30.74 -2.34
CA TYR A 351 -6.12 -32.12 -1.94
C TYR A 351 -6.06 -33.06 -3.15
N ASP A 352 -7.01 -32.97 -4.06
CA ASP A 352 -7.07 -33.81 -5.28
C ASP A 352 -5.82 -33.64 -6.16
N ASN A 353 -5.21 -32.46 -6.13
CA ASN A 353 -4.02 -32.09 -6.93
C ASN A 353 -2.72 -31.94 -6.12
N ARG A 354 -2.68 -32.41 -4.88
CA ARG A 354 -1.62 -32.13 -3.89
C ARG A 354 -0.19 -32.43 -4.37
N GLU A 355 0.00 -33.53 -5.08
CA GLU A 355 1.33 -33.95 -5.57
C GLU A 355 1.83 -32.99 -6.66
N LYS A 356 0.95 -32.63 -7.60
CA LYS A 356 1.27 -31.70 -8.68
C LYS A 356 1.46 -30.28 -8.15
N LEU A 357 0.66 -29.83 -7.17
CA LEU A 357 0.87 -28.55 -6.48
C LEU A 357 2.27 -28.43 -5.90
N VAL A 358 2.72 -29.43 -5.16
CA VAL A 358 4.06 -29.44 -4.56
C VAL A 358 5.15 -29.47 -5.63
N SER A 359 5.03 -30.32 -6.66
CA SER A 359 6.06 -30.44 -7.70
C SER A 359 6.19 -29.18 -8.55
N GLU A 360 5.08 -28.57 -8.95
CA GLU A 360 5.10 -27.33 -9.75
C GLU A 360 5.52 -26.11 -8.91
N PHE A 361 5.21 -26.09 -7.61
CA PHE A 361 5.71 -25.08 -6.69
C PHE A 361 7.24 -25.13 -6.58
N ASN A 362 7.82 -26.31 -6.40
CA ASN A 362 9.27 -26.47 -6.38
C ASN A 362 9.91 -26.03 -7.70
N LYS A 363 9.32 -26.43 -8.82
CA LYS A 363 9.73 -26.05 -10.16
C LYS A 363 9.69 -24.54 -10.40
N PHE A 364 8.67 -23.84 -9.89
CA PHE A 364 8.54 -22.40 -9.97
C PHE A 364 9.79 -21.66 -9.49
N PHE A 365 10.32 -22.05 -8.33
CA PHE A 365 11.52 -21.44 -7.75
C PHE A 365 12.81 -21.91 -8.45
N GLU A 366 12.88 -23.17 -8.80
CA GLU A 366 14.04 -23.73 -9.51
C GLU A 366 14.20 -23.09 -10.89
N ASP A 367 13.14 -23.00 -11.67
CA ASP A 367 13.14 -22.37 -13.00
C ASP A 367 13.45 -20.89 -12.87
N GLY A 368 12.83 -20.19 -11.90
CA GLY A 368 13.07 -18.77 -11.65
C GLY A 368 14.54 -18.46 -11.35
N ALA A 369 15.20 -19.28 -10.53
CA ALA A 369 16.61 -19.10 -10.18
C ALA A 369 17.55 -19.40 -11.36
N LYS A 370 17.21 -20.34 -12.24
CA LYS A 370 18.05 -20.77 -13.38
C LYS A 370 17.80 -19.96 -14.65
N ASN A 371 16.51 -19.76 -14.96
CA ASN A 371 16.02 -19.13 -16.18
C ASN A 371 14.92 -18.11 -15.88
N PRO A 372 15.27 -16.93 -15.37
CA PRO A 372 14.30 -15.98 -14.81
C PRO A 372 13.25 -15.46 -15.80
N GLY A 373 13.40 -15.68 -17.12
CA GLY A 373 12.43 -15.19 -18.10
C GLY A 373 12.32 -13.66 -18.15
N PHE A 374 13.34 -12.96 -17.68
CA PHE A 374 13.44 -11.50 -17.68
C PHE A 374 14.55 -11.08 -18.64
N GLU A 375 14.30 -10.13 -19.54
CA GLU A 375 15.27 -9.70 -20.52
C GLU A 375 16.50 -9.04 -19.86
N TYR A 376 16.30 -8.40 -18.72
CA TYR A 376 17.38 -7.78 -17.93
C TYR A 376 17.94 -8.80 -16.93
N LYS A 377 19.26 -8.97 -16.96
CA LYS A 377 20.01 -9.90 -16.10
C LYS A 377 20.57 -9.26 -14.83
N SER A 378 20.57 -7.92 -14.80
CA SER A 378 21.08 -7.13 -13.68
C SER A 378 20.33 -5.81 -13.60
N VAL A 379 19.93 -5.41 -12.40
CA VAL A 379 19.43 -4.07 -12.12
C VAL A 379 20.46 -3.38 -11.22
N ILE A 380 20.89 -2.20 -11.63
CA ILE A 380 21.88 -1.39 -10.91
C ILE A 380 21.18 -0.17 -10.33
N ILE A 381 21.27 -0.02 -9.02
CA ILE A 381 20.86 1.19 -8.30
C ILE A 381 22.11 1.98 -7.96
N LYS A 382 22.22 3.22 -8.44
CA LYS A 382 23.40 4.05 -8.19
C LYS A 382 23.56 4.37 -6.71
N GLY A 383 24.80 4.21 -6.18
CA GLY A 383 25.12 4.45 -4.78
C GLY A 383 24.99 5.91 -4.34
N ASN A 384 24.90 6.87 -5.29
CA ASN A 384 24.74 8.30 -5.03
C ASN A 384 23.28 8.78 -5.06
N ASN A 385 22.32 7.86 -5.00
CA ASN A 385 20.91 8.18 -4.83
C ASN A 385 20.61 8.81 -3.46
N GLU A 386 19.44 9.42 -3.31
CA GLU A 386 18.94 9.91 -2.03
C GLU A 386 18.84 8.75 -1.03
N ARG A 387 19.44 8.96 0.15
CA ARG A 387 19.67 7.89 1.13
C ARG A 387 18.40 7.22 1.60
N SER A 388 17.37 8.00 1.98
CA SER A 388 16.12 7.42 2.52
C SER A 388 15.33 6.66 1.48
N SER A 389 15.45 7.03 0.19
CA SER A 389 14.87 6.29 -0.93
C SER A 389 15.56 4.93 -1.11
N VAL A 390 16.89 4.88 -1.02
CA VAL A 390 17.64 3.62 -1.06
C VAL A 390 17.30 2.75 0.15
N GLU A 391 17.28 3.30 1.36
CA GLU A 391 16.91 2.56 2.58
C GLU A 391 15.49 2.00 2.48
N SER A 392 14.54 2.77 1.94
CA SER A 392 13.17 2.30 1.71
C SER A 392 13.10 1.18 0.67
N LEU A 393 13.91 1.27 -0.40
CA LEU A 393 14.05 0.19 -1.38
C LEU A 393 14.56 -1.10 -0.74
N LEU A 394 15.65 -1.01 0.03
CA LEU A 394 16.23 -2.20 0.68
C LEU A 394 15.23 -2.86 1.64
N GLN A 395 14.48 -2.07 2.40
CA GLN A 395 13.40 -2.58 3.25
C GLN A 395 12.30 -3.28 2.46
N LEU A 396 11.90 -2.74 1.29
CA LEU A 396 10.92 -3.38 0.41
C LEU A 396 11.45 -4.73 -0.10
N LEU A 397 12.73 -4.78 -0.52
CA LEU A 397 13.39 -6.00 -0.99
C LEU A 397 13.47 -7.06 0.11
N ASP A 398 13.90 -6.67 1.32
CA ASP A 398 13.99 -7.57 2.48
C ASP A 398 12.62 -8.19 2.83
N ARG A 399 11.55 -7.37 2.86
CA ARG A 399 10.18 -7.83 3.13
C ARG A 399 9.67 -8.82 2.07
N ASN A 400 10.05 -8.62 0.81
CA ASN A 400 9.75 -9.53 -0.30
C ASN A 400 10.80 -10.63 -0.48
N GLN A 401 11.74 -10.81 0.45
CA GLN A 401 12.82 -11.82 0.45
C GLN A 401 13.73 -11.76 -0.80
N VAL A 402 13.82 -10.60 -1.45
CA VAL A 402 14.68 -10.35 -2.61
C VAL A 402 16.11 -10.07 -2.14
N LYS A 403 17.08 -10.84 -2.63
CA LYS A 403 18.51 -10.68 -2.33
C LYS A 403 19.13 -9.60 -3.21
N TYR A 404 20.04 -8.83 -2.62
CA TYR A 404 20.83 -7.79 -3.27
C TYR A 404 22.28 -7.78 -2.72
N SER A 405 23.19 -7.16 -3.45
CA SER A 405 24.61 -7.03 -3.07
C SER A 405 25.17 -5.71 -3.58
N TYR A 406 26.40 -5.37 -3.23
CA TYR A 406 27.11 -4.37 -4.01
C TYR A 406 27.44 -4.91 -5.39
N ALA A 407 27.50 -4.03 -6.40
CA ALA A 407 27.88 -4.38 -7.75
C ALA A 407 29.40 -4.52 -7.84
N GLY A 408 29.86 -5.70 -8.27
CA GLY A 408 31.24 -5.92 -8.68
C GLY A 408 31.52 -5.25 -10.02
N SER A 409 32.70 -5.46 -10.56
CA SER A 409 33.14 -4.89 -11.86
C SER A 409 33.25 -3.35 -11.87
N VAL A 410 33.65 -2.75 -10.74
CA VAL A 410 33.88 -1.29 -10.62
C VAL A 410 34.78 -0.77 -11.75
N GLY A 411 34.37 0.35 -12.36
CA GLY A 411 35.04 0.99 -13.50
C GLY A 411 34.63 0.45 -14.88
N LYS A 412 33.88 -0.67 -14.94
CA LYS A 412 33.35 -1.19 -16.21
C LYS A 412 32.09 -0.44 -16.64
N LYS A 413 31.90 -0.32 -17.95
CA LYS A 413 30.73 0.28 -18.59
C LYS A 413 29.84 -0.80 -19.13
N PHE A 414 28.54 -0.57 -19.00
CA PHE A 414 27.47 -1.43 -19.51
C PHE A 414 26.41 -0.61 -20.19
N LYS A 415 25.79 -1.16 -21.24
CA LYS A 415 24.61 -0.59 -21.88
C LYS A 415 23.34 -1.22 -21.32
N GLY A 416 22.26 -0.43 -21.21
CA GLY A 416 20.98 -0.90 -20.73
C GLY A 416 19.92 0.18 -20.72
N PHE A 417 18.79 -0.15 -20.14
CA PHE A 417 17.70 0.81 -19.98
C PHE A 417 18.00 1.75 -18.79
N ASP A 418 17.97 3.06 -19.05
CA ASP A 418 18.11 4.12 -18.06
C ASP A 418 16.72 4.62 -17.66
N TYR A 419 16.29 4.37 -16.40
CA TYR A 419 14.96 4.78 -15.92
C TYR A 419 14.79 6.30 -15.88
N MET A 420 15.83 7.06 -15.58
CA MET A 420 15.71 8.52 -15.55
C MET A 420 15.46 9.12 -16.93
N ASN A 421 16.10 8.56 -17.96
CA ASN A 421 15.97 9.01 -19.34
C ASN A 421 14.85 8.28 -20.11
N ASN A 422 14.28 7.23 -19.50
CA ASN A 422 13.27 6.35 -20.13
C ASN A 422 13.69 5.83 -21.50
N GLY A 423 14.88 5.24 -21.57
CA GLY A 423 15.44 4.76 -22.83
C GLY A 423 16.81 4.11 -22.67
N GLU A 424 17.46 3.80 -23.78
CA GLU A 424 18.80 3.25 -23.77
C GLU A 424 19.82 4.24 -23.17
N GLY A 425 20.70 3.73 -22.32
CA GLY A 425 21.77 4.49 -21.67
C GLY A 425 23.03 3.65 -21.42
N GLU A 426 24.08 4.32 -21.00
CA GLU A 426 25.34 3.69 -20.57
C GLU A 426 25.56 4.00 -19.08
N VAL A 427 25.92 2.98 -18.30
CA VAL A 427 26.28 3.11 -16.89
C VAL A 427 27.71 2.63 -16.66
N THR A 428 28.49 3.42 -15.94
CA THR A 428 29.76 2.98 -15.33
C THR A 428 29.48 2.52 -13.92
N ILE A 429 29.86 1.28 -13.60
CA ILE A 429 29.74 0.77 -12.22
C ILE A 429 30.71 1.51 -11.31
N GLU A 430 30.17 2.08 -10.24
CA GLU A 430 30.93 2.79 -9.22
C GLU A 430 30.88 2.03 -7.89
N LYS A 431 31.87 2.31 -7.02
CA LYS A 431 31.84 1.75 -5.67
C LYS A 431 30.61 2.21 -4.91
N GLY A 432 29.89 1.26 -4.32
CA GLY A 432 28.66 1.54 -3.59
C GLY A 432 27.38 1.38 -4.43
N ASP A 433 27.50 1.13 -5.74
CA ASP A 433 26.33 0.76 -6.56
C ASP A 433 25.75 -0.57 -6.10
N ILE A 434 24.42 -0.68 -6.04
CA ILE A 434 23.72 -1.88 -5.58
C ILE A 434 23.25 -2.69 -6.79
N LEU A 435 23.51 -3.99 -6.74
CA LEU A 435 23.10 -4.98 -7.73
C LEU A 435 21.90 -5.78 -7.21
N ILE A 436 20.86 -5.87 -8.02
CA ILE A 436 19.74 -6.80 -7.87
C ILE A 436 19.72 -7.69 -9.11
N THR A 437 19.78 -9.01 -8.90
CA THR A 437 19.77 -9.97 -10.00
C THR A 437 18.52 -10.84 -9.96
N PRO A 438 17.89 -11.16 -11.10
CA PRO A 438 16.76 -12.07 -11.14
C PRO A 438 17.15 -13.56 -10.95
N TYR A 439 18.44 -13.90 -10.92
CA TYR A 439 18.93 -15.27 -10.72
C TYR A 439 18.88 -15.67 -9.23
N GLN A 440 17.70 -15.68 -8.67
CA GLN A 440 17.43 -16.01 -7.28
C GLN A 440 16.00 -16.59 -7.14
N PRO A 441 15.63 -17.20 -6.00
CA PRO A 441 14.29 -17.76 -5.80
C PRO A 441 13.16 -16.77 -6.11
N GLN A 442 13.31 -15.51 -5.69
CA GLN A 442 12.35 -14.42 -5.89
C GLN A 442 12.45 -13.74 -7.28
N SER A 443 12.86 -14.49 -8.28
CA SER A 443 13.07 -14.03 -9.65
C SER A 443 11.89 -13.23 -10.21
N ARG A 444 10.65 -13.73 -10.02
CA ARG A 444 9.44 -13.11 -10.57
C ARG A 444 9.08 -11.81 -9.88
N ILE A 445 9.27 -11.74 -8.56
CA ILE A 445 9.13 -10.48 -7.82
C ILE A 445 10.16 -9.45 -8.30
N VAL A 446 11.41 -9.85 -8.56
CA VAL A 446 12.41 -8.94 -9.15
C VAL A 446 11.94 -8.40 -10.49
N LYS A 447 11.44 -9.26 -11.39
CA LYS A 447 10.88 -8.80 -12.66
C LYS A 447 9.74 -7.82 -12.44
N VAL A 448 8.74 -8.18 -11.64
CA VAL A 448 7.57 -7.34 -11.36
C VAL A 448 7.94 -5.97 -10.79
N LEU A 449 8.91 -5.90 -9.88
CA LEU A 449 9.31 -4.63 -9.25
C LEU A 449 10.18 -3.73 -10.15
N PHE A 450 10.93 -4.33 -11.08
CA PHE A 450 11.96 -3.61 -11.84
C PHE A 450 11.74 -3.62 -13.36
N GLU A 451 10.69 -4.24 -13.88
CA GLU A 451 10.37 -4.12 -15.30
C GLU A 451 9.97 -2.67 -15.61
N PRO A 452 10.65 -2.01 -16.58
CA PRO A 452 10.37 -0.58 -16.84
C PRO A 452 8.93 -0.31 -17.29
N ASP A 453 8.36 -1.24 -18.04
CA ASP A 453 6.98 -1.15 -18.55
C ASP A 453 6.34 -2.53 -18.58
N SER A 454 5.34 -2.73 -17.73
CA SER A 454 4.63 -4.01 -17.62
C SER A 454 3.66 -4.19 -18.80
N LYS A 455 3.75 -5.33 -19.50
CA LYS A 455 2.94 -5.62 -20.69
C LYS A 455 1.59 -6.20 -20.29
N ALA A 456 0.54 -5.42 -20.48
CA ALA A 456 -0.83 -5.90 -20.32
C ALA A 456 -1.36 -6.46 -21.66
N SER A 457 -1.98 -7.63 -21.62
CA SER A 457 -2.65 -8.25 -22.79
C SER A 457 -3.93 -7.53 -23.21
N ASP A 458 -4.56 -6.79 -22.28
CA ASP A 458 -5.74 -5.95 -22.49
C ASP A 458 -5.55 -4.59 -21.82
N SER A 459 -6.19 -3.56 -22.36
CA SER A 459 -6.24 -2.20 -21.79
C SER A 459 -7.31 -2.03 -20.73
N LEU A 460 -8.25 -2.97 -20.60
CA LEU A 460 -9.22 -3.04 -19.51
C LEU A 460 -8.55 -3.63 -18.27
N SER A 461 -8.03 -2.81 -17.39
CA SER A 461 -7.43 -3.24 -16.13
C SER A 461 -8.30 -2.80 -14.95
N TYR A 462 -8.33 -3.62 -13.91
CA TYR A 462 -9.05 -3.36 -12.67
C TYR A 462 -8.39 -2.27 -11.83
N ASP A 463 -7.05 -2.17 -11.86
CA ASP A 463 -6.28 -1.18 -11.10
C ASP A 463 -5.08 -0.66 -11.94
N LEU A 464 -3.96 -0.32 -11.29
CA LEU A 464 -2.78 0.28 -11.92
C LEU A 464 -2.22 -0.56 -13.06
N THR A 465 -1.70 0.12 -14.07
CA THR A 465 -1.01 -0.50 -15.22
C THR A 465 0.51 -0.26 -15.19
N ALA A 466 1.01 0.50 -14.21
CA ALA A 466 2.43 0.76 -14.02
C ALA A 466 2.77 0.94 -12.53
N TRP A 467 3.97 0.49 -12.12
CA TRP A 467 4.39 0.54 -10.70
C TRP A 467 5.90 0.43 -10.49
N ALA A 468 6.73 0.40 -11.55
CA ALA A 468 8.16 0.13 -11.43
C ALA A 468 8.86 0.99 -10.36
N VAL A 469 9.52 0.33 -9.42
CA VAL A 469 10.06 0.94 -8.20
C VAL A 469 11.07 2.06 -8.46
N PRO A 470 11.96 1.99 -9.48
CA PRO A 470 12.86 3.08 -9.76
C PRO A 470 12.17 4.42 -10.02
N TYR A 471 10.97 4.42 -10.63
CA TYR A 471 10.17 5.64 -10.83
C TYR A 471 9.53 6.12 -9.53
N SER A 472 8.86 5.23 -8.79
CA SER A 472 8.13 5.61 -7.57
C SER A 472 9.04 6.09 -6.43
N TYR A 473 10.31 5.67 -6.44
CA TYR A 473 11.34 6.11 -5.50
C TYR A 473 12.27 7.19 -6.06
N ASN A 474 12.08 7.61 -7.33
CA ASN A 474 12.92 8.57 -8.07
C ASN A 474 14.40 8.21 -8.04
N LEU A 475 14.72 6.95 -8.34
CA LEU A 475 16.09 6.41 -8.27
C LEU A 475 16.80 6.48 -9.62
N LYS A 476 18.04 6.91 -9.61
CA LYS A 476 18.98 6.67 -10.72
C LYS A 476 19.27 5.16 -10.76
N ALA A 477 18.70 4.50 -11.75
CA ALA A 477 18.78 3.05 -11.89
C ALA A 477 18.91 2.64 -13.36
N TYR A 478 19.47 1.46 -13.58
CA TYR A 478 19.69 0.89 -14.92
C TYR A 478 19.32 -0.59 -14.92
N ALA A 479 18.58 -1.02 -15.95
CA ALA A 479 18.31 -2.44 -16.19
C ALA A 479 19.17 -2.94 -17.35
N LEU A 480 20.03 -3.94 -17.10
CA LEU A 480 21.09 -4.38 -18.00
C LEU A 480 20.79 -5.77 -18.57
N ALA A 481 20.92 -5.95 -19.88
CA ALA A 481 20.83 -7.26 -20.53
C ALA A 481 22.04 -8.18 -20.20
N GLU A 482 23.13 -7.62 -19.67
CA GLU A 482 24.33 -8.34 -19.26
C GLU A 482 24.31 -8.65 -17.75
N LYS A 483 24.99 -9.76 -17.39
CA LYS A 483 25.21 -10.10 -15.98
C LYS A 483 26.36 -9.26 -15.40
N VAL A 484 26.08 -8.60 -14.30
CA VAL A 484 27.10 -7.99 -13.43
C VAL A 484 27.37 -8.95 -12.29
N ASN A 485 28.64 -9.17 -11.96
CA ASN A 485 29.01 -10.01 -10.84
C ASN A 485 28.75 -9.29 -9.51
N PRO A 486 28.24 -9.99 -8.48
CA PRO A 486 28.14 -9.42 -7.16
C PRO A 486 29.51 -9.21 -6.53
N GLU A 487 29.60 -8.28 -5.61
CA GLU A 487 30.70 -8.17 -4.65
C GLU A 487 30.39 -9.03 -3.41
N ASP A 488 31.38 -9.72 -2.87
CA ASP A 488 31.21 -10.62 -1.70
C ASP A 488 31.05 -9.88 -0.36
N SER A 489 30.55 -8.66 -0.37
CA SER A 489 30.32 -7.89 0.84
C SER A 489 28.82 -7.53 0.98
N PRO A 490 28.22 -7.67 2.19
CA PRO A 490 26.85 -7.27 2.41
C PRO A 490 26.71 -5.74 2.29
N VAL A 491 25.60 -5.30 1.72
CA VAL A 491 25.26 -3.87 1.70
C VAL A 491 25.04 -3.40 3.13
N LYS A 492 25.74 -2.33 3.50
CA LYS A 492 25.67 -1.74 4.84
C LYS A 492 25.09 -0.34 4.75
N THR A 493 24.11 -0.07 5.58
CA THR A 493 23.64 1.30 5.82
C THR A 493 24.56 1.97 6.82
N GLU A 494 25.19 3.09 6.45
CA GLU A 494 26.02 3.86 7.38
C GLU A 494 25.14 4.45 8.48
N ILE A 495 25.55 4.28 9.73
CA ILE A 495 24.89 4.92 10.87
C ILE A 495 25.57 6.27 11.11
N VAL A 496 24.79 7.35 11.07
CA VAL A 496 25.28 8.68 11.41
C VAL A 496 25.28 8.84 12.94
N ASN A 497 26.44 9.15 13.47
CA ASN A 497 26.64 9.44 14.89
C ASN A 497 27.33 10.79 15.05
N ASN A 498 26.54 11.85 15.29
CA ASN A 498 27.05 13.17 15.60
C ASN A 498 27.48 13.21 17.07
N LEU A 499 28.62 13.80 17.33
CA LEU A 499 29.16 13.98 18.69
C LEU A 499 29.05 15.43 19.13
N LEU A 500 28.94 15.65 20.43
CA LEU A 500 29.02 17.01 20.97
C LEU A 500 30.39 17.63 20.62
N PRO A 501 30.43 18.85 20.08
CA PRO A 501 31.69 19.53 19.79
C PRO A 501 32.39 19.95 21.08
N SER A 502 33.74 20.09 21.02
CA SER A 502 34.56 20.51 22.15
C SER A 502 34.33 21.97 22.60
N GLY A 503 33.59 22.77 21.84
CA GLY A 503 33.27 24.20 22.09
C GLY A 503 31.81 24.51 21.77
N LYS A 504 31.47 25.81 21.82
CA LYS A 504 30.15 26.31 21.44
C LYS A 504 30.20 26.80 19.98
N PRO A 505 29.78 25.99 18.98
CA PRO A 505 29.79 26.44 17.59
C PRO A 505 28.86 27.64 17.38
N TYR A 506 29.13 28.48 16.39
CA TYR A 506 28.27 29.55 15.94
C TYR A 506 26.95 28.99 15.36
N ALA A 507 27.06 27.94 14.55
CA ALA A 507 25.93 27.23 13.96
C ALA A 507 26.29 25.77 13.66
N TYR A 508 25.26 24.94 13.43
CA TYR A 508 25.36 23.67 12.75
C TYR A 508 24.80 23.79 11.34
N VAL A 509 25.48 23.19 10.37
CA VAL A 509 25.09 23.20 8.95
C VAL A 509 24.82 21.77 8.52
N CYS A 510 23.79 21.60 7.72
CA CYS A 510 23.41 20.32 7.14
C CYS A 510 23.10 20.52 5.65
N ASP A 511 23.76 19.76 4.77
CA ASP A 511 23.44 19.74 3.34
C ASP A 511 22.08 19.06 3.13
N PHE A 512 21.18 19.72 2.38
CA PHE A 512 19.83 19.19 2.16
C PHE A 512 19.81 18.24 0.97
N LYS A 513 19.57 16.96 1.22
CA LYS A 513 19.58 15.91 0.19
C LYS A 513 18.23 15.25 -0.02
N GLY A 514 17.36 15.22 1.00
CA GLY A 514 16.09 14.56 0.85
C GLY A 514 15.24 14.47 2.12
N PHE A 515 14.63 13.31 2.34
CA PHE A 515 13.62 13.16 3.37
C PHE A 515 14.18 13.15 4.80
N ASN A 516 15.39 12.63 5.01
CA ASN A 516 16.00 12.62 6.35
C ASN A 516 16.22 14.04 6.90
N GLU A 517 16.55 15.00 6.02
CA GLU A 517 16.69 16.41 6.41
C GLU A 517 15.34 17.05 6.76
N LEU A 518 14.24 16.61 6.13
CA LEU A 518 12.88 17.04 6.54
C LEU A 518 12.51 16.46 7.91
N ARG A 519 12.91 15.22 8.20
CA ARG A 519 12.76 14.66 9.56
C ARG A 519 13.60 15.42 10.58
N LEU A 520 14.81 15.84 10.22
CA LEU A 520 15.63 16.73 11.06
C LEU A 520 14.88 18.03 11.37
N MET A 521 14.29 18.68 10.35
CA MET A 521 13.48 19.89 10.55
C MET A 521 12.33 19.61 11.52
N ALA A 522 11.59 18.53 11.33
CA ALA A 522 10.48 18.11 12.20
C ALA A 522 10.95 17.91 13.65
N GLU A 523 12.07 17.21 13.87
CA GLU A 523 12.64 16.97 15.19
C GLU A 523 13.08 18.27 15.88
N LEU A 524 13.70 19.18 15.14
CA LEU A 524 14.12 20.50 15.66
C LEU A 524 12.90 21.36 16.04
N TYR A 525 11.85 21.38 15.18
CA TYR A 525 10.61 22.11 15.45
C TYR A 525 9.86 21.57 16.68
N LYS A 526 9.85 20.28 16.92
CA LYS A 526 9.26 19.67 18.14
C LYS A 526 9.97 20.17 19.41
N LYS A 527 11.25 20.50 19.31
CA LYS A 527 12.08 21.05 20.39
C LYS A 527 12.11 22.60 20.41
N ASP A 528 11.24 23.24 19.60
CA ASP A 528 11.16 24.68 19.42
C ASP A 528 12.49 25.34 18.98
N ILE A 529 13.36 24.59 18.31
CA ILE A 529 14.58 25.09 17.68
C ILE A 529 14.24 25.74 16.36
N LYS A 530 14.63 26.99 16.20
CA LYS A 530 14.49 27.78 14.97
C LYS A 530 15.60 27.41 14.01
N ILE A 531 15.25 27.34 12.73
CA ILE A 531 16.17 27.02 11.64
C ILE A 531 16.12 28.10 10.57
N ARG A 532 17.14 28.10 9.75
CA ARG A 532 17.21 28.83 8.47
C ARG A 532 17.50 27.83 7.35
N TYR A 533 17.21 28.17 6.10
CA TYR A 533 17.66 27.40 4.96
C TYR A 533 18.20 28.30 3.86
N MET A 534 19.20 27.80 3.11
CA MET A 534 19.87 28.59 2.09
C MET A 534 19.16 28.45 0.72
N LEU A 535 18.80 29.59 0.13
CA LEU A 535 18.21 29.63 -1.21
C LEU A 535 19.26 29.53 -2.34
N LYS A 536 20.53 29.66 -2.01
CA LYS A 536 21.66 29.55 -2.97
C LYS A 536 22.75 28.64 -2.40
N PRO A 537 23.53 27.97 -3.25
CA PRO A 537 24.72 27.26 -2.80
C PRO A 537 25.74 28.19 -2.14
N PHE A 538 26.51 27.64 -1.22
CA PHE A 538 27.59 28.34 -0.51
C PHE A 538 28.73 27.40 -0.11
N GLU A 539 29.86 28.00 0.32
CA GLU A 539 31.01 27.25 0.82
C GLU A 539 31.45 27.82 2.17
N ILE A 540 31.70 26.97 3.15
CA ILE A 540 32.17 27.31 4.49
C ILE A 540 33.02 26.17 5.06
N ASP A 541 34.08 26.51 5.78
CA ASP A 541 35.08 25.57 6.34
C ASP A 541 35.57 24.56 5.27
N GLY A 542 35.78 25.03 4.01
CA GLY A 542 36.23 24.24 2.87
C GLY A 542 35.22 23.23 2.36
N LYS A 543 33.93 23.31 2.78
CA LYS A 543 32.84 22.41 2.37
C LYS A 543 31.81 23.14 1.54
N LYS A 544 31.32 22.47 0.49
CA LYS A 544 30.26 22.96 -0.39
C LYS A 544 28.89 22.45 0.05
N PHE A 545 27.94 23.35 0.13
CA PHE A 545 26.57 23.10 0.51
C PHE A 545 25.60 23.56 -0.59
N GLY A 546 24.59 22.70 -0.87
CA GLY A 546 23.59 22.98 -1.91
C GLY A 546 22.47 23.91 -1.49
N ARG A 547 21.54 24.18 -2.41
CA ARG A 547 20.28 24.85 -2.10
C ARG A 547 19.47 24.03 -1.11
N GLY A 548 18.77 24.69 -0.21
CA GLY A 548 17.94 24.03 0.81
C GLY A 548 18.72 23.64 2.06
N SER A 549 20.07 23.73 2.06
CA SER A 549 20.88 23.40 3.24
C SER A 549 20.40 24.13 4.47
N ILE A 550 20.28 23.40 5.58
CA ILE A 550 19.71 23.86 6.83
C ILE A 550 20.82 24.46 7.69
N ILE A 551 20.51 25.61 8.27
CA ILE A 551 21.39 26.30 9.21
C ILE A 551 20.67 26.38 10.55
N ILE A 552 21.32 25.89 11.61
CA ILE A 552 20.82 25.91 12.98
C ILE A 552 21.74 26.84 13.77
N ALA A 553 21.42 28.15 13.69
CA ALA A 553 22.24 29.18 14.29
C ALA A 553 21.97 29.33 15.79
N ARG A 554 23.02 29.36 16.60
CA ARG A 554 22.92 29.57 18.05
C ARG A 554 22.25 30.91 18.37
N GLY A 555 22.57 31.96 17.59
CA GLY A 555 21.99 33.28 17.77
C GLY A 555 20.47 33.36 17.65
N ASP A 556 19.85 32.49 16.84
CA ASP A 556 18.40 32.41 16.72
C ASP A 556 17.76 31.62 17.88
N ASN A 557 18.56 30.87 18.68
CA ASN A 557 18.12 29.90 19.65
C ASN A 557 18.67 30.13 21.08
N LEU A 558 18.97 31.41 21.44
CA LEU A 558 19.55 31.76 22.73
C LEU A 558 18.72 31.25 23.92
N ASN A 559 17.38 31.12 23.76
CA ASN A 559 16.48 30.63 24.80
C ASN A 559 16.72 29.14 25.17
N SER A 560 17.37 28.37 24.30
CA SER A 560 17.72 26.98 24.58
C SER A 560 18.91 26.82 25.53
N GLY A 561 19.67 27.90 25.79
CA GLY A 561 20.78 27.95 26.72
C GLY A 561 21.83 26.86 26.46
N ASP A 562 22.33 26.26 27.53
CA ASP A 562 23.35 25.19 27.44
C ASP A 562 22.79 23.86 26.89
N LYS A 563 21.48 23.69 26.75
CA LYS A 563 20.86 22.47 26.17
C LYS A 563 20.87 22.47 24.63
N PHE A 564 21.16 23.62 24.01
CA PHE A 564 21.07 23.79 22.55
C PHE A 564 21.84 22.73 21.79
N ASP A 565 23.13 22.51 22.12
CA ASP A 565 23.98 21.56 21.40
C ASP A 565 23.45 20.14 21.50
N GLN A 566 23.07 19.69 22.71
CA GLN A 566 22.52 18.37 22.89
C GLN A 566 21.21 18.16 22.12
N MET A 567 20.32 19.16 22.13
CA MET A 567 19.04 19.11 21.40
C MET A 567 19.26 18.97 19.88
N VAL A 568 20.24 19.69 19.33
CA VAL A 568 20.58 19.64 17.90
C VAL A 568 21.24 18.30 17.54
N ILE A 569 22.20 17.83 18.33
CA ILE A 569 22.89 16.57 18.11
C ILE A 569 21.92 15.39 18.18
N ASP A 570 21.02 15.37 19.17
CA ASP A 570 19.99 14.33 19.30
C ASP A 570 19.06 14.31 18.09
N ALA A 571 18.63 15.48 17.61
CA ALA A 571 17.79 15.59 16.42
C ALA A 571 18.51 15.04 15.17
N GLY A 572 19.80 15.37 14.99
CA GLY A 572 20.63 14.86 13.91
C GLY A 572 20.78 13.34 13.96
N ASN A 573 21.02 12.78 15.15
CA ASN A 573 21.19 11.33 15.33
C ASN A 573 19.87 10.57 15.14
N ILE A 574 18.75 11.09 15.64
CA ILE A 574 17.41 10.50 15.43
C ILE A 574 17.08 10.49 13.93
N SER A 575 17.34 11.57 13.23
CA SER A 575 17.05 11.71 11.79
C SER A 575 18.10 11.10 10.88
N GLN A 576 19.21 10.59 11.45
CA GLN A 576 20.35 10.02 10.72
C GLN A 576 20.96 11.02 9.72
N VAL A 577 21.07 12.29 10.12
CA VAL A 577 21.59 13.39 9.32
C VAL A 577 22.92 13.87 9.92
N LYS A 578 23.93 14.01 9.07
CA LYS A 578 25.22 14.55 9.47
C LYS A 578 25.12 16.06 9.69
N LEU A 579 25.64 16.53 10.80
CA LEU A 579 25.72 17.92 11.18
C LEU A 579 27.18 18.39 11.18
N ASP A 580 27.48 19.50 10.46
CA ASP A 580 28.78 20.10 10.42
C ASP A 580 28.77 21.38 11.30
N PRO A 581 29.46 21.36 12.47
CA PRO A 581 29.56 22.56 13.31
C PRO A 581 30.52 23.57 12.68
N THR A 582 30.19 24.87 12.75
CA THR A 582 31.02 25.96 12.28
C THR A 582 31.19 27.05 13.34
N ALA A 583 32.33 27.70 13.37
CA ALA A 583 32.64 28.79 14.32
C ALA A 583 32.19 30.16 13.80
N THR A 584 31.76 30.28 12.55
CA THR A 584 31.44 31.55 11.91
C THR A 584 30.18 31.48 11.07
N GLY A 585 29.54 32.63 10.81
CA GLY A 585 28.45 32.77 9.82
C GLY A 585 28.92 33.46 8.54
N LEU A 586 30.21 33.79 8.42
CA LEU A 586 30.84 34.38 7.24
C LEU A 586 31.27 33.24 6.30
N VAL A 587 30.67 33.16 5.12
CA VAL A 587 30.92 32.10 4.13
C VAL A 587 32.10 32.50 3.19
N GLU A 588 32.83 31.48 2.72
CA GLU A 588 33.95 31.67 1.78
C GLU A 588 33.44 32.03 0.38
N SER A 589 32.30 31.46 -0.01
CA SER A 589 31.60 31.83 -1.25
C SER A 589 30.08 31.69 -1.06
N GLY A 590 29.29 32.45 -1.79
CA GLY A 590 27.82 32.45 -1.70
C GLY A 590 27.27 33.61 -0.89
N LYS A 591 26.36 33.34 0.07
CA LYS A 591 25.68 34.33 0.91
C LYS A 591 25.75 33.96 2.38
N ASP A 592 26.07 34.90 3.25
CA ASP A 592 26.18 34.67 4.69
C ASP A 592 24.85 34.29 5.35
N PHE A 593 24.95 33.66 6.52
CA PHE A 593 23.81 33.10 7.25
C PHE A 593 22.77 34.12 7.71
N GLY A 594 23.13 35.38 7.81
CA GLY A 594 22.19 36.47 8.13
C GLY A 594 21.59 37.18 6.91
N SER A 595 21.88 36.72 5.67
CA SER A 595 21.41 37.38 4.45
C SER A 595 19.93 37.12 4.15
N ASN A 596 19.34 37.89 3.24
CA ASN A 596 17.98 37.65 2.72
C ASN A 596 17.85 36.31 1.96
N TYR A 597 18.96 35.65 1.62
CA TYR A 597 19.00 34.31 1.02
C TYR A 597 19.02 33.17 2.06
N SER A 598 18.95 33.51 3.33
CA SER A 598 18.88 32.58 4.47
C SER A 598 17.67 32.97 5.35
N PRO A 599 16.42 32.81 4.84
CA PRO A 599 15.25 33.19 5.61
C PRO A 599 15.12 32.27 6.86
N ALA A 600 14.75 32.94 7.99
CA ALA A 600 14.40 32.21 9.20
C ALA A 600 13.02 31.55 9.02
N HIS A 601 12.89 30.35 9.52
CA HIS A 601 11.64 29.60 9.49
C HIS A 601 11.12 29.35 10.90
N LYS A 602 9.83 29.56 11.08
CA LYS A 602 9.12 29.18 12.30
C LYS A 602 8.43 27.80 12.11
N LYS A 603 8.22 27.11 13.21
CA LYS A 603 7.45 25.88 13.29
C LYS A 603 6.03 26.10 12.73
N PRO A 604 5.61 25.42 11.64
CA PRO A 604 4.26 25.55 11.12
C PRO A 604 3.25 24.79 11.97
N VAL A 605 2.09 25.37 12.20
CA VAL A 605 0.91 24.66 12.76
C VAL A 605 0.06 24.19 11.60
N VAL A 606 -0.19 22.86 11.53
CA VAL A 606 -0.81 22.24 10.36
C VAL A 606 -2.19 21.70 10.68
N GLY A 607 -3.17 22.03 9.85
CA GLY A 607 -4.51 21.46 9.83
C GLY A 607 -4.71 20.60 8.57
N LEU A 608 -5.27 19.41 8.73
CA LEU A 608 -5.67 18.49 7.67
C LEU A 608 -7.19 18.34 7.69
N LEU A 609 -7.85 18.75 6.59
CA LEU A 609 -9.29 18.62 6.47
C LEU A 609 -9.67 17.14 6.26
N CYS A 610 -10.71 16.69 6.96
CA CYS A 610 -11.20 15.31 6.88
C CYS A 610 -12.73 15.29 7.00
N GLY A 611 -13.40 14.21 6.66
CA GLY A 611 -14.85 14.06 6.80
C GLY A 611 -15.55 13.85 5.46
N ASN A 612 -16.89 14.03 5.44
CA ASN A 612 -17.75 13.67 4.31
C ASN A 612 -17.39 14.37 2.98
N SER A 613 -16.67 15.48 3.03
CA SER A 613 -16.20 16.20 1.83
C SER A 613 -14.93 15.61 1.21
N THR A 614 -14.30 14.62 1.85
CA THR A 614 -12.95 14.13 1.49
C THR A 614 -12.96 12.66 1.12
N GLN A 615 -12.00 12.27 0.27
CA GLN A 615 -11.66 10.87 0.02
C GLN A 615 -10.86 10.34 1.22
N SER A 616 -11.40 9.32 1.88
CA SER A 616 -10.82 8.81 3.13
C SER A 616 -9.41 8.22 2.94
N GLY A 617 -9.15 7.56 1.80
CA GLY A 617 -7.84 6.98 1.51
C GLY A 617 -6.72 8.02 1.54
N GLU A 618 -6.90 9.15 0.84
CA GLU A 618 -5.90 10.21 0.80
C GLU A 618 -5.74 10.94 2.14
N VAL A 619 -6.85 11.13 2.89
CA VAL A 619 -6.75 11.62 4.28
C VAL A 619 -5.90 10.67 5.11
N GLY A 620 -6.09 9.37 4.97
CA GLY A 620 -5.34 8.34 5.67
C GLY A 620 -3.85 8.35 5.31
N GLU A 621 -3.52 8.46 4.04
CA GLU A 621 -2.15 8.55 3.55
C GLU A 621 -1.41 9.76 4.13
N LEU A 622 -2.05 10.93 4.13
CA LEU A 622 -1.50 12.15 4.73
C LEU A 622 -1.38 12.02 6.25
N TRP A 623 -2.39 11.49 6.92
CA TRP A 623 -2.33 11.25 8.37
C TRP A 623 -1.19 10.30 8.73
N TYR A 624 -1.05 9.19 7.99
CA TYR A 624 0.06 8.24 8.12
C TYR A 624 1.42 8.91 7.86
N PHE A 625 1.51 9.75 6.82
CA PHE A 625 2.71 10.53 6.52
C PHE A 625 3.15 11.37 7.72
N PHE A 626 2.22 12.10 8.35
CA PHE A 626 2.55 12.92 9.51
C PHE A 626 2.98 12.09 10.73
N GLU A 627 2.26 11.04 11.06
CA GLU A 627 2.49 10.31 12.30
C GLU A 627 3.62 9.27 12.18
N ARG A 628 3.75 8.62 11.04
CA ARG A 628 4.65 7.47 10.89
C ARG A 628 5.92 7.79 10.11
N GLU A 629 5.85 8.64 9.10
CA GLU A 629 7.02 8.98 8.27
C GLU A 629 7.72 10.24 8.79
N LEU A 630 7.03 11.39 8.79
CA LEU A 630 7.60 12.68 9.20
C LEU A 630 7.70 12.84 10.71
N GLN A 631 6.82 12.18 11.47
CA GLN A 631 6.68 12.29 12.92
C GLN A 631 6.48 13.74 13.40
N TYR A 632 5.59 14.46 12.71
CA TYR A 632 5.27 15.86 12.97
C TYR A 632 3.78 16.01 13.31
N PRO A 633 3.41 16.85 14.31
CA PRO A 633 2.01 17.00 14.71
C PRO A 633 1.14 17.57 13.60
N VAL A 634 -0.05 17.03 13.44
CA VAL A 634 -1.12 17.52 12.57
C VAL A 634 -2.45 17.49 13.32
N THR A 635 -3.32 18.46 13.03
CA THR A 635 -4.68 18.47 13.56
C THR A 635 -5.66 18.04 12.47
N LEU A 636 -6.38 16.94 12.69
CA LEU A 636 -7.49 16.54 11.83
C LEU A 636 -8.69 17.46 12.11
N ILE A 637 -9.18 18.16 11.08
CA ILE A 637 -10.26 19.14 11.18
C ILE A 637 -11.44 18.61 10.35
N GLY A 638 -12.56 18.32 11.01
CA GLY A 638 -13.78 17.88 10.32
C GLY A 638 -14.28 18.94 9.34
N SER A 639 -14.41 18.59 8.08
CA SER A 639 -14.87 19.49 7.02
C SER A 639 -16.26 20.06 7.30
N ASP A 640 -17.13 19.30 7.95
CA ASP A 640 -18.48 19.75 8.34
C ASP A 640 -18.48 20.79 9.47
N TYR A 641 -17.34 21.01 10.11
CA TYR A 641 -17.15 21.98 11.21
C TYR A 641 -16.14 23.07 10.89
N ALA A 642 -15.58 23.09 9.68
CA ALA A 642 -14.50 24.03 9.32
C ALA A 642 -14.90 25.51 9.46
N ASP A 643 -16.18 25.83 9.28
CA ASP A 643 -16.78 27.16 9.49
C ASP A 643 -16.90 27.57 10.98
N LYS A 644 -16.85 26.60 11.91
CA LYS A 644 -16.93 26.80 13.36
C LYS A 644 -15.58 26.79 14.07
N VAL A 645 -14.53 26.37 13.36
CA VAL A 645 -13.17 26.30 13.89
C VAL A 645 -12.45 27.60 13.60
N ASP A 646 -11.72 28.14 14.59
CA ASP A 646 -10.81 29.25 14.37
C ASP A 646 -9.58 28.78 13.59
N LEU A 647 -9.67 28.86 12.28
CA LEU A 647 -8.61 28.43 11.36
C LEU A 647 -7.38 29.35 11.40
N SER A 648 -7.46 30.55 12.04
CA SER A 648 -6.30 31.46 12.18
C SER A 648 -5.16 30.88 13.02
N LYS A 649 -5.42 29.81 13.75
CA LYS A 649 -4.41 29.07 14.54
C LYS A 649 -3.46 28.25 13.68
N TYR A 650 -3.80 28.00 12.43
CA TYR A 650 -3.02 27.14 11.53
C TYR A 650 -2.31 27.98 10.47
N ASP A 651 -1.02 27.71 10.29
CA ASP A 651 -0.20 28.33 9.24
C ASP A 651 -0.41 27.64 7.89
N VAL A 652 -0.72 26.33 7.93
CA VAL A 652 -0.88 25.48 6.74
C VAL A 652 -2.17 24.67 6.85
N PHE A 653 -3.00 24.73 5.79
CA PHE A 653 -4.16 23.85 5.61
C PHE A 653 -3.94 22.90 4.47
N ILE A 654 -4.20 21.61 4.70
CA ILE A 654 -4.16 20.60 3.65
C ILE A 654 -5.59 20.21 3.32
N MET A 655 -5.91 20.31 2.05
CA MET A 655 -7.18 19.89 1.44
C MET A 655 -6.90 18.66 0.58
N PRO A 656 -7.14 17.44 1.11
CA PRO A 656 -7.03 16.20 0.33
C PRO A 656 -8.01 16.17 -0.84
N ASP A 657 -7.96 15.14 -1.68
CA ASP A 657 -8.97 14.92 -2.71
C ASP A 657 -10.38 14.99 -2.12
N GLY A 658 -11.26 15.77 -2.77
CA GLY A 658 -12.61 15.95 -2.26
C GLY A 658 -13.37 17.13 -2.83
N ASN A 659 -14.61 17.33 -2.36
CA ASN A 659 -15.48 18.42 -2.76
C ASN A 659 -15.68 19.43 -1.62
N TYR A 660 -15.10 20.60 -1.76
CA TYR A 660 -15.06 21.67 -0.76
C TYR A 660 -15.94 22.88 -1.08
N SER A 661 -16.95 22.72 -1.89
CA SER A 661 -17.83 23.83 -2.29
C SER A 661 -18.48 24.57 -1.10
N LYS A 662 -18.74 23.86 0.01
CA LYS A 662 -19.29 24.45 1.25
C LYS A 662 -18.23 25.18 2.10
N GLN A 663 -16.98 24.76 2.02
CA GLN A 663 -15.87 25.28 2.85
C GLN A 663 -15.09 26.40 2.15
N TYR A 664 -15.37 26.64 0.87
CA TYR A 664 -14.53 27.50 0.02
C TYR A 664 -14.36 28.92 0.57
N ASP A 665 -15.47 29.59 0.90
CA ASP A 665 -15.42 30.99 1.39
C ASP A 665 -14.61 31.10 2.69
N THR A 666 -14.77 30.12 3.59
CA THR A 666 -14.01 30.07 4.83
C THR A 666 -12.52 29.89 4.56
N VAL A 667 -12.13 28.94 3.72
CA VAL A 667 -10.74 28.69 3.35
C VAL A 667 -10.14 29.93 2.67
N LEU A 668 -10.83 30.48 1.68
CA LEU A 668 -10.39 31.67 0.94
C LEU A 668 -10.16 32.88 1.86
N TYR A 669 -11.02 33.08 2.85
CA TYR A 669 -10.87 34.13 3.84
C TYR A 669 -9.53 34.01 4.59
N TYR A 670 -9.17 32.81 5.06
CA TYR A 670 -7.92 32.61 5.80
C TYR A 670 -6.69 32.65 4.89
N VAL A 671 -6.78 32.17 3.65
CA VAL A 671 -5.70 32.37 2.66
C VAL A 671 -5.40 33.84 2.49
N LYS A 672 -6.43 34.68 2.25
CA LYS A 672 -6.24 36.13 2.08
C LYS A 672 -5.60 36.81 3.30
N LYS A 673 -5.70 36.17 4.48
CA LYS A 673 -5.09 36.64 5.74
C LYS A 673 -3.67 36.14 6.00
N GLY A 674 -3.14 35.25 5.14
CA GLY A 674 -1.74 34.84 5.23
C GLY A 674 -1.53 33.32 5.41
N ALA A 675 -2.61 32.53 5.49
CA ALA A 675 -2.49 31.09 5.54
C ALA A 675 -1.98 30.51 4.20
N ARG A 676 -1.27 29.39 4.27
CA ARG A 676 -0.91 28.57 3.12
C ARG A 676 -1.93 27.44 2.99
N VAL A 677 -2.47 27.24 1.78
CA VAL A 677 -3.34 26.13 1.45
C VAL A 677 -2.62 25.21 0.47
N ILE A 678 -2.65 23.90 0.75
CA ILE A 678 -2.19 22.85 -0.15
C ILE A 678 -3.45 22.13 -0.64
N ALA A 679 -3.80 22.30 -1.91
CA ALA A 679 -4.95 21.69 -2.54
C ALA A 679 -4.50 20.51 -3.42
N LEU A 680 -4.92 19.30 -3.02
CA LEU A 680 -4.54 18.06 -3.69
C LEU A 680 -5.65 17.61 -4.65
N GLU A 681 -5.28 17.09 -5.80
CA GLU A 681 -6.16 16.50 -6.81
C GLU A 681 -7.41 17.35 -7.09
N SER A 682 -8.62 16.78 -6.87
CA SER A 682 -9.90 17.49 -7.14
C SER A 682 -10.17 18.67 -6.20
N ALA A 683 -9.48 18.79 -5.05
CA ALA A 683 -9.58 19.97 -4.20
C ALA A 683 -9.18 21.27 -4.94
N ALA A 684 -8.29 21.18 -5.93
CA ALA A 684 -7.95 22.33 -6.79
C ALA A 684 -9.15 22.84 -7.61
N SER A 685 -10.17 22.02 -7.85
CA SER A 685 -11.31 22.36 -8.71
C SER A 685 -12.15 23.53 -8.19
N ILE A 686 -12.19 23.78 -6.88
CA ILE A 686 -12.92 24.93 -6.33
C ILE A 686 -12.25 26.25 -6.70
N PHE A 687 -10.91 26.27 -6.72
CA PHE A 687 -10.13 27.44 -7.14
C PHE A 687 -10.24 27.67 -8.66
N SER A 688 -10.37 26.60 -9.46
CA SER A 688 -10.57 26.70 -10.90
C SER A 688 -11.92 27.35 -11.29
N ARG A 689 -12.85 27.50 -10.35
CA ARG A 689 -14.17 28.16 -10.55
C ARG A 689 -14.18 29.62 -10.10
N ASP A 690 -13.19 30.07 -9.34
CA ASP A 690 -13.11 31.45 -8.85
C ASP A 690 -12.33 32.36 -9.84
N LYS A 691 -13.02 33.31 -10.45
CA LYS A 691 -12.46 34.28 -11.42
C LYS A 691 -11.27 35.09 -10.92
N SER A 692 -11.07 35.17 -9.61
CA SER A 692 -9.92 35.91 -9.02
C SER A 692 -8.62 35.10 -9.10
N THR A 693 -8.66 33.79 -9.29
CA THR A 693 -7.48 32.91 -9.29
C THR A 693 -6.80 32.84 -10.67
N ALA A 694 -5.50 32.57 -10.66
CA ALA A 694 -4.76 32.29 -11.89
C ALA A 694 -5.18 30.93 -12.48
N LEU A 695 -5.55 29.96 -11.64
CA LEU A 695 -6.02 28.66 -12.09
C LEU A 695 -7.32 28.75 -12.90
N ASN A 696 -8.30 29.58 -12.46
CA ASN A 696 -9.52 29.82 -13.25
C ASN A 696 -9.20 30.41 -14.62
N LYS A 697 -8.36 31.45 -14.66
CA LYS A 697 -7.96 32.10 -15.93
C LYS A 697 -7.31 31.10 -16.89
N ALA A 698 -6.47 30.21 -16.37
CA ALA A 698 -5.85 29.15 -17.17
C ALA A 698 -6.89 28.18 -17.75
N VAL A 699 -7.83 27.72 -16.92
CA VAL A 699 -8.90 26.78 -17.33
C VAL A 699 -9.84 27.42 -18.35
N GLU A 700 -10.26 28.68 -18.13
CA GLU A 700 -11.11 29.41 -19.07
C GLU A 700 -10.42 29.62 -20.45
N ALA A 701 -9.13 29.97 -20.44
CA ALA A 701 -8.35 30.08 -21.67
C ALA A 701 -8.28 28.77 -22.46
N ARG A 702 -7.98 27.66 -21.77
CA ARG A 702 -7.93 26.32 -22.40
C ARG A 702 -9.30 25.90 -22.94
N ASN A 703 -10.38 26.15 -22.19
CA ASN A 703 -11.74 25.84 -22.63
C ASN A 703 -12.11 26.64 -23.90
N ALA A 704 -11.67 27.90 -23.99
CA ALA A 704 -11.88 28.71 -25.17
C ALA A 704 -11.12 28.18 -26.39
N GLU A 705 -9.86 27.75 -26.22
CA GLU A 705 -9.04 27.10 -27.24
C GLU A 705 -9.68 25.81 -27.75
N LEU A 706 -10.15 24.93 -26.86
CA LEU A 706 -10.82 23.68 -27.21
C LEU A 706 -12.10 23.94 -28.00
N LYS A 707 -12.95 24.88 -27.57
CA LYS A 707 -14.17 25.28 -28.31
C LYS A 707 -13.85 25.89 -29.68
N ALA A 708 -12.73 26.60 -29.83
CA ALA A 708 -12.28 27.13 -31.11
C ALA A 708 -11.77 26.04 -32.06
N ALA A 709 -11.10 25.00 -31.49
CA ALA A 709 -10.62 23.83 -32.25
C ALA A 709 -11.81 22.98 -32.75
N GLU A 710 -12.77 22.69 -31.90
CA GLU A 710 -14.02 21.97 -32.26
C GLU A 710 -14.80 22.65 -33.37
N LYS A 711 -14.82 23.98 -33.43
CA LYS A 711 -15.45 24.75 -34.52
C LYS A 711 -14.71 24.65 -35.84
N LYS A 712 -13.41 24.36 -35.83
CA LYS A 712 -12.59 24.22 -37.07
C LYS A 712 -12.70 22.83 -37.66
N ASP A 713 -12.94 21.83 -36.84
CA ASP A 713 -13.07 20.44 -37.27
C ASP A 713 -14.54 20.13 -37.58
N LYS A 714 -14.96 20.56 -38.81
CA LYS A 714 -16.32 20.32 -39.32
C LYS A 714 -16.61 18.85 -39.67
N SER A 715 -15.62 17.95 -39.60
CA SER A 715 -15.75 16.57 -40.04
C SER A 715 -16.40 15.65 -39.01
N ASP A 716 -16.40 16.04 -37.70
CA ASP A 716 -16.97 15.25 -36.63
C ASP A 716 -18.25 15.92 -36.09
N ASP A 717 -19.40 15.56 -36.67
CA ASP A 717 -20.69 15.86 -36.05
C ASP A 717 -20.68 15.26 -34.63
N PRO A 718 -20.75 16.07 -33.51
CA PRO A 718 -20.75 15.56 -32.17
C PRO A 718 -21.87 14.54 -31.89
N LYS A 719 -22.91 14.54 -32.73
CA LYS A 719 -24.01 13.54 -32.68
C LYS A 719 -23.57 12.18 -33.25
N LEU A 720 -22.67 12.17 -34.24
CA LEU A 720 -22.14 10.94 -34.83
C LEU A 720 -21.04 10.30 -33.99
N LEU A 721 -20.28 11.08 -33.17
CA LEU A 721 -19.27 10.57 -32.26
C LEU A 721 -19.82 9.67 -31.12
N LYS A 722 -21.15 9.66 -30.92
CA LYS A 722 -21.84 8.78 -29.96
C LYS A 722 -22.43 7.52 -30.60
N ILE A 723 -22.27 7.32 -31.90
CA ILE A 723 -22.74 6.14 -32.62
C ILE A 723 -21.62 5.12 -32.64
N TYR A 724 -21.64 4.19 -31.69
CA TYR A 724 -20.75 3.06 -31.62
C TYR A 724 -21.51 1.80 -31.23
N GLU A 725 -20.96 0.64 -31.54
CA GLU A 725 -21.56 -0.63 -31.15
C GLU A 725 -21.59 -0.75 -29.63
N TYR A 726 -22.71 -1.18 -29.07
CA TYR A 726 -22.92 -1.31 -27.63
C TYR A 726 -21.78 -2.10 -26.94
N GLN A 727 -21.28 -3.15 -27.55
CA GLN A 727 -20.22 -3.99 -27.02
C GLN A 727 -18.86 -3.29 -26.89
N ILE A 728 -18.61 -2.18 -27.59
CA ILE A 728 -17.35 -1.42 -27.53
C ILE A 728 -17.43 -0.19 -26.62
N GLU A 729 -18.58 0.10 -26.03
CA GLU A 729 -18.80 1.28 -25.17
C GLU A 729 -17.72 1.40 -24.09
N ARG A 730 -17.50 0.32 -23.34
CA ARG A 730 -16.49 0.26 -22.28
C ARG A 730 -15.07 0.57 -22.77
N ARG A 731 -14.71 0.04 -23.95
CA ARG A 731 -13.39 0.29 -24.56
C ARG A 731 -13.27 1.72 -25.10
N TYR A 732 -14.35 2.30 -25.59
CA TYR A 732 -14.35 3.69 -26.00
C TYR A 732 -14.10 4.64 -24.84
N ASP A 733 -14.70 4.40 -23.68
CA ASP A 733 -14.48 5.18 -22.46
C ASP A 733 -13.01 5.18 -22.00
N LEU A 734 -12.28 4.09 -22.23
CA LEU A 734 -10.85 4.00 -21.92
C LEU A 734 -9.99 4.99 -22.70
N THR A 735 -10.43 5.46 -23.87
CA THR A 735 -9.69 6.46 -24.65
C THR A 735 -9.52 7.76 -23.86
N GLY A 736 -10.43 8.08 -22.96
CA GLY A 736 -10.45 9.29 -22.11
C GLY A 736 -9.86 9.13 -20.73
N ARG A 737 -9.33 7.95 -20.36
CA ARG A 737 -8.91 7.62 -18.98
C ARG A 737 -7.47 7.07 -18.90
N SER A 738 -6.91 7.13 -17.72
CA SER A 738 -5.76 6.33 -17.27
C SER A 738 -6.15 5.59 -15.98
N ALA A 739 -5.95 4.29 -15.93
CA ALA A 739 -6.14 3.50 -14.72
C ALA A 739 -5.01 3.74 -13.70
N GLY A 740 -3.89 4.28 -14.16
CA GLY A 740 -2.68 4.60 -13.42
C GLY A 740 -1.49 4.35 -14.32
N SER A 741 -0.90 5.44 -14.82
CA SER A 741 0.30 5.44 -15.65
C SER A 741 1.33 6.43 -15.10
N ILE A 742 2.59 6.18 -15.38
CA ILE A 742 3.70 6.98 -14.85
C ILE A 742 4.08 8.05 -15.85
N TYR A 743 4.11 9.29 -15.42
CA TYR A 743 4.56 10.42 -16.23
C TYR A 743 5.80 11.08 -15.64
N LYS A 744 6.67 11.54 -16.52
CA LYS A 744 7.85 12.32 -16.17
C LYS A 744 7.49 13.79 -16.00
N VAL A 745 7.89 14.38 -14.88
CA VAL A 745 7.63 15.77 -14.49
C VAL A 745 8.93 16.56 -14.55
N LYS A 746 8.92 17.70 -15.23
CA LYS A 746 9.99 18.69 -15.17
C LYS A 746 9.78 19.56 -13.95
N LEU A 747 10.83 19.80 -13.17
CA LEU A 747 10.80 20.59 -11.94
C LEU A 747 11.66 21.85 -12.04
N ASP A 748 11.15 22.96 -11.52
CA ASP A 748 12.00 24.10 -11.17
C ASP A 748 12.78 23.79 -9.89
N SER A 749 14.00 23.28 -10.04
CA SER A 749 14.88 22.92 -8.93
C SER A 749 15.40 24.10 -8.09
N THR A 750 15.05 25.35 -8.47
CA THR A 750 15.37 26.54 -7.69
C THR A 750 14.26 26.96 -6.73
N ASN A 751 13.07 26.36 -6.88
CA ASN A 751 11.94 26.61 -5.99
C ASN A 751 12.10 25.82 -4.68
N PRO A 752 11.87 26.41 -3.50
CA PRO A 752 12.01 25.71 -2.21
C PRO A 752 11.18 24.43 -2.09
N TYR A 753 10.03 24.33 -2.74
CA TYR A 753 9.15 23.17 -2.67
C TYR A 753 9.71 21.94 -3.40
N THR A 754 10.73 22.11 -4.25
CA THR A 754 11.36 21.00 -5.00
C THR A 754 12.78 20.68 -4.54
N PHE A 755 13.29 21.31 -3.49
CA PHE A 755 14.61 20.98 -2.96
C PHE A 755 14.72 19.50 -2.61
N GLY A 756 15.82 18.86 -2.99
CA GLY A 756 16.06 17.42 -2.81
C GLY A 756 15.47 16.49 -3.89
N LEU A 757 14.58 16.98 -4.78
CA LEU A 757 14.01 16.19 -5.87
C LEU A 757 14.81 16.23 -7.18
N GLY A 758 15.67 17.23 -7.36
CA GLY A 758 16.37 17.47 -8.62
C GLY A 758 15.52 18.24 -9.65
N SER A 759 15.84 18.12 -10.94
CA SER A 759 15.14 18.79 -12.05
C SER A 759 14.07 17.91 -12.72
N GLU A 760 13.98 16.65 -12.35
CA GLU A 760 13.06 15.67 -12.91
C GLU A 760 12.50 14.80 -11.78
N TRP A 761 11.23 14.44 -11.93
CA TRP A 761 10.48 13.62 -11.00
C TRP A 761 9.47 12.76 -11.76
N PHE A 762 8.91 11.74 -11.11
CA PHE A 762 7.87 10.90 -11.68
C PHE A 762 6.62 10.92 -10.83
N VAL A 763 5.45 10.95 -11.48
CA VAL A 763 4.14 10.95 -10.81
C VAL A 763 3.27 9.82 -11.33
N MET A 764 2.48 9.22 -10.45
CA MET A 764 1.38 8.33 -10.81
C MET A 764 0.20 9.19 -11.28
N LYS A 765 -0.13 9.11 -12.56
CA LYS A 765 -1.16 9.94 -13.18
C LYS A 765 -2.47 9.19 -13.34
N ARG A 766 -3.52 9.70 -12.72
CA ARG A 766 -4.90 9.16 -12.78
C ARG A 766 -5.92 10.23 -13.12
N SER A 767 -5.62 11.49 -12.83
CA SER A 767 -6.48 12.66 -13.03
C SER A 767 -6.17 13.40 -14.33
N ASP A 768 -7.13 14.16 -14.84
CA ASP A 768 -6.88 15.16 -15.88
C ASP A 768 -5.98 16.26 -15.32
N GLY A 769 -5.07 16.83 -16.12
CA GLY A 769 -4.20 17.92 -15.65
C GLY A 769 -4.86 19.30 -15.76
N TYR A 770 -4.34 20.26 -15.03
CA TYR A 770 -4.67 21.68 -15.18
C TYR A 770 -3.63 22.37 -16.08
N PRO A 771 -4.05 23.37 -16.91
CA PRO A 771 -3.12 24.11 -17.76
C PRO A 771 -2.16 24.98 -16.93
N PHE A 772 -1.10 25.48 -17.56
CA PHE A 772 -0.14 26.40 -16.94
C PHE A 772 -0.79 27.65 -16.40
N LEU A 773 -0.44 28.02 -15.19
CA LEU A 773 -0.88 29.27 -14.56
C LEU A 773 -0.32 30.47 -15.33
N PRO A 774 -1.14 31.46 -15.73
CA PRO A 774 -0.68 32.66 -16.41
C PRO A 774 0.03 33.65 -15.49
N SER A 775 -0.12 33.48 -14.17
CA SER A 775 0.57 34.19 -13.11
C SER A 775 0.78 33.27 -11.93
N GLY A 776 1.80 33.51 -11.11
CA GLY A 776 2.27 32.61 -10.07
C GLY A 776 3.42 31.74 -10.58
N PHE A 777 3.55 30.52 -10.04
CA PHE A 777 4.67 29.62 -10.36
C PHE A 777 4.16 28.29 -10.90
N ASN A 778 4.65 27.87 -12.05
CA ASN A 778 4.52 26.55 -12.60
C ASN A 778 5.77 25.75 -12.16
N ILE A 779 5.68 25.08 -11.02
CA ILE A 779 6.83 24.52 -10.30
C ILE A 779 7.20 23.12 -10.84
N GLY A 780 6.19 22.31 -11.12
CA GLY A 780 6.33 20.99 -11.72
C GLY A 780 5.31 20.80 -12.82
N TYR A 781 5.72 20.26 -13.97
CA TYR A 781 4.84 20.18 -15.14
C TYR A 781 5.20 19.07 -16.09
N ILE A 782 4.21 18.62 -16.86
CA ILE A 782 4.32 17.58 -17.89
C ILE A 782 4.30 18.28 -19.26
N LEU A 783 5.30 17.96 -20.09
CA LEU A 783 5.39 18.47 -21.47
C LEU A 783 4.99 17.39 -22.51
N ASP A 784 5.30 16.13 -22.20
CA ASP A 784 5.04 15.01 -23.08
C ASP A 784 3.62 14.46 -22.89
N LYS A 785 3.01 14.00 -23.96
CA LYS A 785 1.69 13.38 -23.90
C LYS A 785 1.74 11.90 -23.53
N ASP A 786 2.86 11.24 -23.81
CA ASP A 786 3.01 9.80 -23.61
C ASP A 786 3.56 9.50 -22.21
N PRO A 787 3.02 8.49 -21.51
CA PRO A 787 3.57 8.05 -20.26
C PRO A 787 4.94 7.38 -20.45
N VAL A 788 5.76 7.34 -19.41
CA VAL A 788 7.00 6.55 -19.40
C VAL A 788 6.73 5.07 -19.14
N SER A 789 5.59 4.75 -18.51
CA SER A 789 5.15 3.38 -18.25
C SER A 789 3.64 3.34 -18.04
N GLY A 790 3.02 2.23 -18.46
CA GLY A 790 1.60 1.95 -18.27
C GLY A 790 0.67 2.52 -19.34
N PHE A 791 -0.61 2.17 -19.20
CA PHE A 791 -1.63 2.54 -20.17
C PHE A 791 -2.25 3.91 -19.90
N ALA A 792 -2.30 4.73 -20.92
CA ALA A 792 -3.04 6.00 -20.98
C ALA A 792 -3.82 6.08 -22.30
N GLY A 793 -5.11 6.34 -22.24
CA GLY A 793 -5.98 6.44 -23.40
C GLY A 793 -5.59 7.60 -24.33
N THR A 794 -5.85 7.46 -25.64
CA THR A 794 -5.42 8.42 -26.65
C THR A 794 -5.94 9.85 -26.41
N LYS A 795 -7.20 9.99 -26.01
CA LYS A 795 -7.79 11.29 -25.65
C LYS A 795 -7.25 11.82 -24.32
N TYR A 796 -6.95 10.92 -23.39
CA TYR A 796 -6.36 11.29 -22.09
C TYR A 796 -4.95 11.87 -22.26
N ARG A 797 -4.11 11.28 -23.11
CA ARG A 797 -2.75 11.76 -23.40
C ARG A 797 -2.74 13.21 -23.89
N GLU A 798 -3.69 13.60 -24.74
CA GLU A 798 -3.80 14.97 -25.24
C GLU A 798 -4.22 15.96 -24.13
N LYS A 799 -4.97 15.51 -23.11
CA LYS A 799 -5.36 16.35 -21.97
C LYS A 799 -4.20 16.56 -20.98
N VAL A 800 -3.31 15.59 -20.82
CA VAL A 800 -2.19 15.64 -19.88
C VAL A 800 -1.04 16.49 -20.39
N LYS A 801 -0.89 16.60 -21.72
CA LYS A 801 0.16 17.40 -22.31
C LYS A 801 0.06 18.88 -21.91
N ASN A 802 1.19 19.48 -21.57
CA ASN A 802 1.29 20.90 -21.17
C ASN A 802 0.42 21.24 -19.96
N THR A 803 0.49 20.40 -18.91
CA THR A 803 -0.23 20.60 -17.66
C THR A 803 0.72 20.75 -16.48
N ILE A 804 0.27 21.48 -15.45
CA ILE A 804 0.95 21.52 -14.15
C ILE A 804 0.66 20.22 -13.37
N VAL A 805 1.66 19.79 -12.61
CA VAL A 805 1.55 18.83 -11.51
C VAL A 805 1.67 19.57 -10.19
N ILE A 806 2.54 20.60 -10.15
CA ILE A 806 2.76 21.46 -8.99
C ILE A 806 2.72 22.89 -9.46
N GLY A 807 1.80 23.68 -8.90
CA GLY A 807 1.71 25.12 -9.17
C GLY A 807 1.44 25.90 -7.89
N SER A 808 1.75 27.18 -7.86
CA SER A 808 1.34 28.04 -6.74
C SER A 808 0.99 29.45 -7.19
N GLU A 809 0.08 30.08 -6.45
CA GLU A 809 -0.28 31.47 -6.64
C GLU A 809 -0.51 32.19 -5.30
N LYS A 810 -0.24 33.50 -5.27
CA LYS A 810 -0.55 34.33 -4.14
C LYS A 810 -1.99 34.80 -4.18
N LEU A 811 -2.71 34.65 -3.06
CA LEU A 811 -4.06 35.17 -2.86
C LEU A 811 -4.09 36.04 -1.59
N GLY A 812 -4.11 37.36 -1.76
CA GLY A 812 -3.95 38.29 -0.65
C GLY A 812 -2.55 38.19 -0.02
N GLN A 813 -2.48 37.93 1.30
CA GLN A 813 -1.22 37.72 2.03
C GLN A 813 -0.74 36.29 2.04
N GLY A 814 -1.60 35.32 1.69
CA GLY A 814 -1.30 33.91 1.71
C GLY A 814 -1.02 33.33 0.31
N GLU A 815 -1.00 32.02 0.25
CA GLU A 815 -0.63 31.24 -0.94
C GLU A 815 -1.49 30.00 -1.06
N VAL A 816 -1.85 29.65 -2.30
CA VAL A 816 -2.40 28.34 -2.63
C VAL A 816 -1.38 27.55 -3.43
N ILE A 817 -1.10 26.33 -3.01
CA ILE A 817 -0.25 25.37 -3.71
C ILE A 817 -1.18 24.29 -4.27
N TYR A 818 -1.13 24.10 -5.57
CA TYR A 818 -1.85 23.06 -6.29
C TYR A 818 -0.93 21.88 -6.52
N ILE A 819 -1.34 20.67 -6.10
CA ILE A 819 -0.69 19.41 -6.43
C ILE A 819 -1.77 18.55 -7.07
N THR A 820 -1.71 18.38 -8.39
CA THR A 820 -2.83 17.88 -9.18
C THR A 820 -2.98 16.37 -9.18
N ASP A 821 -2.05 15.65 -8.58
CA ASP A 821 -2.05 14.21 -8.43
C ASP A 821 -1.57 13.85 -7.03
N ASP A 822 -1.94 12.66 -6.55
CA ASP A 822 -1.50 12.20 -5.24
C ASP A 822 0.03 11.96 -5.22
N PRO A 823 0.80 12.76 -4.48
CA PRO A 823 2.26 12.67 -4.46
C PRO A 823 2.78 11.50 -3.60
N TYR A 824 1.93 10.92 -2.74
CA TYR A 824 2.31 9.88 -1.79
C TYR A 824 1.47 8.60 -1.94
N PHE A 825 0.94 8.41 -3.12
CA PHE A 825 -0.03 7.38 -3.49
C PHE A 825 0.21 6.03 -2.80
N ARG A 826 -0.77 5.58 -2.03
CA ARG A 826 -0.76 4.33 -1.23
C ARG A 826 0.53 4.15 -0.40
N ALA A 827 1.18 5.24 0.00
CA ALA A 827 2.44 5.27 0.74
C ALA A 827 3.62 4.50 0.08
N PHE A 828 3.47 3.92 -1.11
CA PHE A 828 4.57 3.31 -1.85
C PHE A 828 5.25 4.27 -2.83
N TRP A 829 4.64 5.42 -3.16
CA TRP A 829 5.25 6.48 -3.96
C TRP A 829 6.20 7.32 -3.08
N LYS A 830 7.35 6.72 -2.72
CA LYS A 830 8.24 7.24 -1.67
C LYS A 830 8.89 8.59 -1.99
N SER A 831 9.12 8.89 -3.27
CA SER A 831 9.71 10.18 -3.69
C SER A 831 8.84 11.40 -3.33
N GLY A 832 7.52 11.23 -3.26
CA GLY A 832 6.58 12.30 -2.90
C GLY A 832 6.68 12.78 -1.46
N ARG A 833 7.30 12.00 -0.56
CA ARG A 833 7.58 12.43 0.83
C ARG A 833 8.39 13.73 0.88
N ILE A 834 9.33 13.88 -0.06
CA ILE A 834 10.19 15.06 -0.14
C ILE A 834 9.37 16.28 -0.55
N LEU A 835 8.48 16.14 -1.54
CA LEU A 835 7.58 17.20 -1.96
C LEU A 835 6.65 17.64 -0.83
N LEU A 836 5.93 16.67 -0.21
CA LEU A 836 5.02 16.95 0.90
C LEU A 836 5.73 17.63 2.06
N GLY A 837 6.87 17.11 2.48
CA GLY A 837 7.65 17.71 3.56
C GLY A 837 8.09 19.14 3.25
N ASN A 838 8.51 19.43 2.03
CA ASN A 838 8.91 20.78 1.62
C ASN A 838 7.72 21.76 1.62
N VAL A 839 6.56 21.41 1.03
CA VAL A 839 5.39 22.32 0.97
C VAL A 839 4.76 22.54 2.35
N ILE A 840 4.96 21.62 3.29
CA ILE A 840 4.47 21.73 4.68
C ILE A 840 5.44 22.54 5.53
N LEU A 841 6.73 22.16 5.53
CA LEU A 841 7.69 22.66 6.51
C LEU A 841 8.44 23.92 6.07
N ARG A 842 8.42 24.27 4.78
CA ARG A 842 9.07 25.47 4.22
C ARG A 842 8.02 26.52 3.82
#